data_43b7bda24c8a992fa15f58450577778b
#
_entry.id   43b7bda24c8a992fa15f58450577778b
#
_cell.length_a   1.000
_cell.length_b   1.000
_cell.length_c   1.000
_cell.angle_alpha   90.00
_cell.angle_beta   90.00
_cell.angle_gamma   90.00
#
_symmetry.space_group_name_H-M   'P 1'
#
loop_
_entity.id
_entity.type
_entity.pdbx_description
1 polymer ?
#
loop_
_entity_poly.entity_id
_entity_poly.type
_entity_poly.pdbx_seq_one_letter_code
_entity_poly.pdbx_strand_id
1 'polypeptide(L)'
;MTNNIFLPLAAKHTYFIGSVLLRPFSSVENRLLKQPKSLSYRPIWLNSRSFSVFSTMNNVRAGSSKEFPLGLDASTEEEYSSQSSLLQDFTSIPTIDKAWTFTSDGEGSQGMFSISQPNLLANKKRRYILSCHISKESTDGVDFLWAAFPIEMSNVSLMIPSPSGSKLLVVRNPENDSPTKFEIWGQSLVEKEFLVPTSVHGSVYSDGWFEGISWNNDETLIAYVAEEPAPSKPTFTTFGYKKENSTEKECGKWKGQGDWEEEWGETYAGKRQPALFIINVNSGEVRPVEGIGKSLSVGQVVWAPSTEGLQQYLVFVGWPSDTRKLGIKYCYNRPCALYAVRAPFSKSDIHQSGTHAADNVSPTKLTQSLSSAYFPRFSPDGKLLLFLSARSSVDSWAHSATGSLHRIDWSFNGKPTPDAKIIDVVPVVMCPEDGCFPGLYCYSVPSRPWISDGSTMILSSIWGSAQVIISVNVISGNVSRISLGDSSFSWNVLALDGDNIIAVCSSPVDVPAIKYGSFVRKASAEASWSWLDVSSPISRCSEKVTSLLSSRQFSIMRIPVRDISENLTKGAGKPYEAIFVSSKSQSRNVCDPLIVVLHGGPHSVSLSSFSTSLAFLSSLGYSLLIVNYRKQVQPKSNLARSRCNHKKKKKKKKEKIEGRDLREMFLLLLR
;
A
#
# COMPACT_ATOMS: atom_id res chain seq x y z
N MET A 1 -23.98 3.53 23.07
CA MET A 1 -23.17 4.45 22.26
C MET A 1 -21.73 3.94 22.33
N THR A 2 -21.29 3.24 21.32
CA THR A 2 -19.92 2.69 21.25
C THR A 2 -19.06 3.71 20.57
N ASN A 3 -18.18 4.36 21.31
CA ASN A 3 -17.16 5.24 20.74
C ASN A 3 -16.17 4.36 19.95
N ASN A 4 -16.20 4.50 18.62
CA ASN A 4 -15.19 3.99 17.75
C ASN A 4 -13.91 4.80 17.98
N ILE A 5 -12.97 4.25 18.73
CA ILE A 5 -11.60 4.78 18.77
C ILE A 5 -10.95 4.41 17.45
N PHE A 6 -10.98 5.34 16.49
CA PHE A 6 -10.17 5.25 15.29
C PHE A 6 -8.73 5.57 15.65
N LEU A 7 -7.92 4.55 15.87
CA LEU A 7 -6.47 4.69 15.79
C LEU A 7 -6.11 4.77 14.30
N PRO A 8 -5.38 5.79 13.86
CA PRO A 8 -4.88 5.83 12.48
C PRO A 8 -3.82 4.76 12.33
N LEU A 9 -4.22 3.61 11.83
CA LEU A 9 -3.32 2.52 11.48
C LEU A 9 -2.49 2.92 10.27
N ALA A 10 -1.25 3.22 10.53
CA ALA A 10 -0.21 3.31 9.52
C ALA A 10 0.18 1.91 9.06
N ALA A 11 -0.68 1.27 8.37
CA ALA A 11 -0.35 0.09 7.56
C ALA A 11 -1.50 -0.15 6.60
N LYS A 12 -1.20 -0.69 5.48
CA LYS A 12 -2.10 -0.98 4.35
C LYS A 12 -3.28 -1.91 4.68
N HIS A 13 -3.66 -2.08 5.95
CA HIS A 13 -4.71 -2.98 6.38
C HIS A 13 -5.56 -2.34 7.49
N THR A 14 -6.84 -2.13 7.21
CA THR A 14 -7.83 -1.75 8.21
C THR A 14 -8.36 -3.02 8.88
N TYR A 15 -8.09 -3.18 10.17
CA TYR A 15 -8.61 -4.29 10.96
C TYR A 15 -9.86 -3.85 11.70
N PHE A 16 -10.94 -4.64 11.58
CA PHE A 16 -12.07 -4.54 12.49
C PHE A 16 -11.82 -5.46 13.68
N ILE A 17 -11.72 -4.89 14.87
CA ILE A 17 -11.64 -5.65 16.11
C ILE A 17 -13.06 -5.89 16.60
N GLY A 18 -13.54 -7.13 16.46
CA GLY A 18 -14.78 -7.58 17.09
C GLY A 18 -14.45 -8.24 18.43
N SER A 19 -14.69 -7.54 19.55
CA SER A 19 -14.52 -8.10 20.87
C SER A 19 -15.76 -8.91 21.27
N VAL A 20 -15.59 -10.23 21.48
CA VAL A 20 -16.56 -11.07 22.17
C VAL A 20 -15.98 -11.41 23.53
N LEU A 21 -16.44 -10.75 24.56
CA LEU A 21 -16.11 -11.08 25.96
C LEU A 21 -16.87 -12.36 26.35
N LEU A 22 -16.16 -13.47 26.51
CA LEU A 22 -16.69 -14.69 27.11
C LEU A 22 -16.39 -14.68 28.62
N ARG A 23 -17.44 -14.54 29.42
CA ARG A 23 -17.37 -14.81 30.87
C ARG A 23 -17.34 -16.31 31.11
N PRO A 24 -16.68 -16.81 32.18
CA PRO A 24 -16.71 -18.23 32.52
C PRO A 24 -18.13 -18.64 32.94
N PHE A 25 -18.62 -19.73 32.37
CA PHE A 25 -19.91 -20.33 32.74
C PHE A 25 -19.79 -21.00 34.14
N SER A 26 -20.53 -20.47 35.09
CA SER A 26 -21.02 -21.24 36.22
C SER A 26 -22.46 -21.64 35.96
N SER A 27 -22.75 -22.92 36.21
CA SER A 27 -24.02 -23.59 36.04
C SER A 27 -25.21 -22.84 36.68
N VAL A 28 -26.29 -22.57 35.90
CA VAL A 28 -27.66 -22.45 36.47
C VAL A 28 -28.72 -22.77 35.41
N GLU A 29 -29.56 -23.65 35.79
CA GLU A 29 -30.89 -24.10 35.46
C GLU A 29 -31.77 -23.32 34.43
N ASN A 30 -32.54 -24.16 33.71
CA ASN A 30 -33.70 -23.87 32.86
C ASN A 30 -34.76 -22.98 33.52
N ARG A 31 -35.19 -21.91 32.85
CA ARG A 31 -36.58 -21.45 32.89
C ARG A 31 -36.97 -20.83 31.54
N LEU A 32 -38.03 -21.40 31.01
CA LEU A 32 -38.85 -20.90 29.88
C LEU A 32 -39.45 -19.54 30.24
N LEU A 33 -39.29 -18.54 29.35
CA LEU A 33 -40.21 -17.40 29.31
C LEU A 33 -40.35 -16.80 27.90
N LYS A 34 -41.60 -16.54 27.61
CA LYS A 34 -42.31 -16.05 26.44
C LYS A 34 -41.72 -14.84 25.71
N GLN A 35 -41.90 -14.81 24.40
CA GLN A 35 -41.69 -13.66 23.52
C GLN A 35 -42.58 -12.47 23.87
N PRO A 36 -42.10 -11.24 23.68
CA PRO A 36 -42.95 -10.09 23.40
C PRO A 36 -42.74 -9.49 22.00
N LYS A 37 -43.84 -8.88 21.59
CA LYS A 37 -44.21 -8.36 20.28
C LYS A 37 -43.31 -7.23 19.73
N SER A 38 -43.33 -7.14 18.40
CA SER A 38 -42.79 -6.10 17.53
C SER A 38 -42.97 -4.66 18.02
N LEU A 39 -41.89 -3.88 18.03
CA LEU A 39 -41.91 -2.41 18.07
C LEU A 39 -41.18 -1.86 16.84
N SER A 40 -41.94 -1.05 16.09
CA SER A 40 -41.48 -0.34 14.91
C SER A 40 -40.52 0.78 15.29
N TYR A 41 -39.33 0.79 14.73
CA TYR A 41 -38.39 1.91 14.85
C TYR A 41 -38.61 2.92 13.72
N ARG A 42 -38.92 4.18 14.08
CA ARG A 42 -38.79 5.35 13.21
C ARG A 42 -37.37 5.94 13.38
N PRO A 43 -36.67 6.34 12.32
CA PRO A 43 -35.38 6.98 12.44
C PRO A 43 -35.53 8.44 12.88
N ILE A 44 -34.85 8.81 13.96
CA ILE A 44 -34.69 10.18 14.40
C ILE A 44 -33.41 10.73 13.80
N TRP A 45 -33.51 11.78 13.00
CA TRP A 45 -32.39 12.56 12.49
C TRP A 45 -31.83 13.43 13.61
N LEU A 46 -30.59 13.19 14.02
CA LEU A 46 -29.85 14.07 14.92
C LEU A 46 -28.84 14.89 14.10
N ASN A 47 -29.08 16.21 14.10
CA ASN A 47 -28.18 17.22 13.56
C ASN A 47 -26.82 17.17 14.24
N SER A 48 -25.77 16.98 13.45
CA SER A 48 -24.38 17.14 13.88
C SER A 48 -24.07 18.62 14.13
N ARG A 49 -23.99 19.03 15.37
CA ARG A 49 -23.30 20.27 15.74
C ARG A 49 -21.85 19.96 16.05
N SER A 50 -20.96 20.56 15.29
CA SER A 50 -19.53 20.57 15.52
C SER A 50 -19.22 21.27 16.84
N PHE A 51 -18.59 20.55 17.76
CA PHE A 51 -17.94 21.14 18.93
C PHE A 51 -16.50 21.49 18.60
N SER A 52 -16.22 22.78 18.47
CA SER A 52 -14.86 23.31 18.50
C SER A 52 -14.47 23.55 19.95
N VAL A 53 -13.50 22.79 20.45
CA VAL A 53 -12.89 23.06 21.77
C VAL A 53 -11.77 24.06 21.57
N PHE A 54 -12.01 25.31 21.92
CA PHE A 54 -10.97 26.32 22.10
C PHE A 54 -10.29 26.08 23.46
N SER A 55 -9.01 25.70 23.42
CA SER A 55 -8.14 25.72 24.59
C SER A 55 -7.55 27.10 24.76
N THR A 56 -8.15 27.91 25.61
CA THR A 56 -7.49 29.08 26.21
C THR A 56 -6.79 28.68 27.48
N MET A 57 -5.46 28.71 27.48
CA MET A 57 -4.69 28.68 28.72
C MET A 57 -4.95 29.95 29.53
N ASN A 58 -5.68 29.84 30.59
CA ASN A 58 -5.69 30.83 31.66
C ASN A 58 -5.29 30.16 32.97
N ASN A 59 -4.24 30.73 33.58
CA ASN A 59 -3.81 30.45 34.93
C ASN A 59 -5.00 30.51 35.90
N VAL A 60 -5.40 29.39 36.47
CA VAL A 60 -6.34 29.34 37.56
C VAL A 60 -5.69 28.66 38.77
N ARG A 61 -5.76 29.37 39.87
CA ARG A 61 -5.32 29.01 41.21
C ARG A 61 -5.88 27.65 41.66
N ALA A 62 -5.06 26.95 42.45
CA ALA A 62 -5.42 25.70 43.13
C ALA A 62 -6.77 25.80 43.85
N GLY A 63 -7.63 24.81 43.64
CA GLY A 63 -8.82 24.59 44.47
C GLY A 63 -10.11 24.36 43.67
N SER A 64 -10.15 23.45 42.68
CA SER A 64 -11.41 22.85 42.24
C SER A 64 -11.22 21.34 42.18
N SER A 65 -12.01 20.63 42.99
CA SER A 65 -12.18 19.19 42.87
C SER A 65 -12.58 18.88 41.40
N LYS A 66 -11.71 18.17 40.66
CA LYS A 66 -12.07 17.61 39.39
C LYS A 66 -13.22 16.63 39.62
N GLU A 67 -14.40 16.94 39.12
CA GLU A 67 -15.46 15.94 39.02
C GLU A 67 -14.96 14.86 38.06
N PHE A 68 -14.80 13.66 38.58
CA PHE A 68 -14.50 12.49 37.77
C PHE A 68 -15.71 12.12 36.91
N PRO A 69 -15.50 11.61 35.68
CA PRO A 69 -16.60 11.03 34.90
C PRO A 69 -17.31 9.98 35.76
N LEU A 70 -18.62 10.06 35.85
CA LEU A 70 -19.47 9.15 36.58
C LEU A 70 -19.08 7.68 36.30
N GLY A 71 -18.57 6.97 37.29
CA GLY A 71 -18.28 5.52 37.25
C GLY A 71 -16.83 5.10 37.19
N LEU A 72 -15.84 6.01 37.23
CA LEU A 72 -14.43 5.67 37.35
C LEU A 72 -13.98 5.89 38.83
N ASP A 73 -13.50 4.84 39.46
CA ASP A 73 -12.80 4.93 40.73
C ASP A 73 -11.29 5.21 40.53
N ALA A 74 -10.57 5.55 41.60
CA ALA A 74 -9.16 5.91 41.52
C ALA A 74 -8.28 4.77 40.99
N SER A 75 -8.63 3.51 41.24
CA SER A 75 -7.87 2.34 40.78
C SER A 75 -8.03 2.16 39.27
N THR A 76 -9.21 2.40 38.74
CA THR A 76 -9.49 2.38 37.28
C THR A 76 -8.79 3.53 36.56
N GLU A 77 -8.70 4.71 37.20
CA GLU A 77 -7.96 5.86 36.61
C GLU A 77 -6.45 5.57 36.54
N GLU A 78 -5.88 4.95 37.59
CA GLU A 78 -4.47 4.56 37.60
C GLU A 78 -4.17 3.50 36.52
N GLU A 79 -5.06 2.52 36.36
CA GLU A 79 -4.94 1.51 35.31
C GLU A 79 -4.98 2.14 33.90
N TYR A 80 -5.93 3.03 33.62
CA TYR A 80 -5.99 3.73 32.34
C TYR A 80 -4.78 4.61 32.09
N SER A 81 -4.26 5.28 33.11
CA SER A 81 -3.04 6.10 33.01
C SER A 81 -1.83 5.22 32.66
N SER A 82 -1.70 4.07 33.31
CA SER A 82 -0.65 3.09 33.03
C SER A 82 -0.75 2.52 31.62
N GLN A 83 -1.95 2.13 31.17
CA GLN A 83 -2.20 1.64 29.81
C GLN A 83 -1.96 2.73 28.75
N SER A 84 -2.33 3.98 29.02
CA SER A 84 -2.08 5.12 28.13
C SER A 84 -0.59 5.39 27.96
N SER A 85 0.18 5.35 29.04
CA SER A 85 1.65 5.46 29.01
C SER A 85 2.27 4.32 28.20
N LEU A 86 1.82 3.09 28.40
CA LEU A 86 2.28 1.94 27.64
C LEU A 86 1.94 2.06 26.14
N LEU A 87 0.73 2.53 25.81
CA LEU A 87 0.35 2.79 24.42
C LEU A 87 1.28 3.82 23.78
N GLN A 88 1.65 4.87 24.51
CA GLN A 88 2.61 5.86 24.03
C GLN A 88 3.98 5.22 23.76
N ASP A 89 4.47 4.33 24.63
CA ASP A 89 5.72 3.58 24.42
C ASP A 89 5.65 2.76 23.12
N PHE A 90 4.56 2.02 22.87
CA PHE A 90 4.37 1.26 21.65
C PHE A 90 4.24 2.13 20.41
N THR A 91 3.54 3.25 20.50
CA THR A 91 3.39 4.18 19.36
C THR A 91 4.65 4.99 19.09
N SER A 92 5.63 5.00 19.99
CA SER A 92 6.94 5.58 19.75
C SER A 92 7.79 4.77 18.76
N ILE A 93 7.48 3.48 18.56
CA ILE A 93 8.17 2.61 17.60
C ILE A 93 7.90 3.09 16.18
N PRO A 94 8.91 3.52 15.42
CA PRO A 94 8.70 4.02 14.07
C PRO A 94 8.39 2.91 13.08
N THR A 95 7.66 3.26 12.03
CA THR A 95 7.45 2.40 10.86
C THR A 95 8.43 2.80 9.77
N ILE A 96 9.10 1.85 9.14
CA ILE A 96 9.94 2.07 7.97
C ILE A 96 9.03 2.04 6.74
N ASP A 97 8.86 3.20 6.10
CA ASP A 97 7.95 3.35 4.96
C ASP A 97 8.62 2.97 3.63
N LYS A 98 9.82 3.51 3.38
CA LYS A 98 10.61 3.31 2.14
C LYS A 98 12.10 3.45 2.47
N ALA A 99 12.95 2.90 1.61
CA ALA A 99 14.39 3.20 1.59
C ALA A 99 14.87 3.41 0.16
N TRP A 100 16.00 4.08 0.02
CA TRP A 100 16.71 4.31 -1.22
C TRP A 100 18.19 4.12 -0.98
N THR A 101 18.91 3.70 -2.01
CA THR A 101 20.36 3.58 -2.00
C THR A 101 20.95 4.41 -3.14
N PHE A 102 22.10 4.96 -2.90
CA PHE A 102 22.84 5.78 -3.86
C PHE A 102 24.29 5.31 -3.89
N THR A 103 24.83 5.10 -5.08
CA THR A 103 26.27 4.84 -5.23
C THR A 103 27.06 6.08 -4.83
N SER A 104 28.14 5.89 -4.09
CA SER A 104 29.09 6.97 -3.75
C SER A 104 30.32 6.86 -4.65
N ASP A 105 31.01 7.97 -4.91
CA ASP A 105 32.25 8.01 -5.68
C ASP A 105 33.43 7.30 -4.98
N GLY A 106 33.22 6.77 -3.77
CA GLY A 106 34.19 6.02 -2.97
C GLY A 106 33.79 4.56 -2.74
N GLU A 107 34.50 3.89 -1.84
CA GLU A 107 34.14 2.54 -1.38
C GLU A 107 32.87 2.62 -0.52
N GLY A 108 31.72 2.11 -1.05
CA GLY A 108 30.46 2.06 -0.33
C GLY A 108 29.30 2.72 -1.03
N SER A 109 28.18 2.79 -0.34
CA SER A 109 26.94 3.40 -0.80
C SER A 109 26.29 4.23 0.32
N GLN A 110 25.33 5.08 -0.04
CA GLN A 110 24.54 5.81 0.93
C GLN A 110 23.11 5.25 0.96
N GLY A 111 22.60 5.06 2.16
CA GLY A 111 21.22 4.69 2.42
C GLY A 111 20.42 5.87 2.95
N MET A 112 19.18 6.02 2.50
CA MET A 112 18.22 6.97 3.01
C MET A 112 16.91 6.25 3.32
N PHE A 113 16.42 6.39 4.56
CA PHE A 113 15.23 5.71 5.06
C PHE A 113 14.15 6.74 5.39
N SER A 114 12.98 6.59 4.79
CA SER A 114 11.78 7.29 5.21
C SER A 114 11.11 6.49 6.32
N ILE A 115 10.99 7.11 7.47
CA ILE A 115 10.34 6.54 8.64
C ILE A 115 9.18 7.41 9.07
N SER A 116 8.17 6.81 9.66
CA SER A 116 7.02 7.53 10.18
C SER A 116 6.67 7.11 11.59
N GLN A 117 6.20 8.05 12.37
CA GLN A 117 5.79 7.88 13.76
C GLN A 117 4.45 8.56 14.00
N PRO A 118 3.48 7.88 14.67
CA PRO A 118 2.25 8.52 15.08
C PRO A 118 2.49 9.63 16.11
N ASN A 119 1.81 10.74 15.96
CA ASN A 119 1.66 11.77 16.98
C ASN A 119 0.23 11.71 17.50
N LEU A 120 0.02 11.06 18.64
CA LEU A 120 -1.30 10.84 19.22
C LEU A 120 -2.00 12.16 19.60
N LEU A 121 -1.25 13.13 20.12
CA LEU A 121 -1.81 14.43 20.54
C LEU A 121 -2.35 15.22 19.35
N ALA A 122 -1.64 15.23 18.24
CA ALA A 122 -2.04 15.94 17.03
C ALA A 122 -2.92 15.09 16.10
N ASN A 123 -3.14 13.80 16.43
CA ASN A 123 -3.80 12.82 15.56
C ASN A 123 -3.25 12.83 14.13
N LYS A 124 -1.95 12.93 14.00
CA LYS A 124 -1.22 13.01 12.72
C LYS A 124 -0.04 12.04 12.71
N LYS A 125 0.43 11.73 11.51
CA LYS A 125 1.67 10.99 11.28
C LYS A 125 2.79 12.01 11.03
N ARG A 126 3.90 11.88 11.76
CA ARG A 126 5.14 12.61 11.47
C ARG A 126 6.01 11.73 10.59
N ARG A 127 6.65 12.32 9.60
CA ARG A 127 7.56 11.64 8.69
C ARG A 127 8.97 12.20 8.85
N TYR A 128 9.94 11.30 8.87
CA TYR A 128 11.35 11.64 9.03
C TYR A 128 12.19 10.97 7.96
N ILE A 129 13.32 11.55 7.65
CA ILE A 129 14.40 10.91 6.90
C ILE A 129 15.55 10.64 7.86
N LEU A 130 16.09 9.44 7.79
CA LEU A 130 17.32 9.05 8.43
C LEU A 130 18.28 8.50 7.37
N SER A 131 19.47 9.06 7.27
CA SER A 131 20.49 8.63 6.30
C SER A 131 21.59 7.82 6.99
N CYS A 132 22.26 6.98 6.22
CA CYS A 132 23.44 6.24 6.66
C CYS A 132 24.44 6.11 5.52
N HIS A 133 25.72 5.93 5.88
CA HIS A 133 26.72 5.42 4.96
C HIS A 133 26.83 3.90 5.13
N ILE A 134 26.87 3.18 4.01
CA ILE A 134 26.97 1.72 3.96
C ILE A 134 28.35 1.40 3.42
N SER A 135 29.26 0.92 4.28
CA SER A 135 30.60 0.50 3.92
C SER A 135 30.69 -1.03 3.88
N LYS A 136 31.40 -1.55 2.90
CA LYS A 136 31.67 -2.98 2.77
C LYS A 136 33.10 -3.22 3.23
N GLU A 137 33.26 -3.95 4.33
CA GLU A 137 34.58 -4.37 4.76
C GLU A 137 35.09 -5.52 3.87
N SER A 138 36.41 -5.64 3.72
CA SER A 138 37.06 -6.69 2.92
C SER A 138 36.85 -8.12 3.46
N THR A 139 36.25 -8.26 4.63
CA THR A 139 36.00 -9.55 5.33
C THR A 139 34.50 -9.70 5.61
N ASP A 140 33.69 -9.96 4.59
CA ASP A 140 32.25 -10.33 4.68
C ASP A 140 31.37 -9.46 5.62
N GLY A 141 31.89 -8.35 6.17
CA GLY A 141 31.18 -7.40 7.04
C GLY A 141 30.58 -6.23 6.26
N VAL A 142 29.45 -5.73 6.71
CA VAL A 142 28.82 -4.51 6.20
C VAL A 142 28.47 -3.61 7.38
N ASP A 143 29.02 -2.39 7.40
CA ASP A 143 28.75 -1.42 8.43
C ASP A 143 27.79 -0.33 7.96
N PHE A 144 26.82 0.01 8.82
CA PHE A 144 25.89 1.08 8.63
C PHE A 144 26.22 2.22 9.60
N LEU A 145 26.86 3.25 9.10
CA LEU A 145 27.15 4.46 9.88
C LEU A 145 25.96 5.44 9.76
N TRP A 146 25.11 5.44 10.76
CA TRP A 146 23.89 6.24 10.79
C TRP A 146 24.16 7.71 11.11
N ALA A 147 23.38 8.61 10.47
CA ALA A 147 23.34 10.02 10.87
C ALA A 147 22.86 10.14 12.33
N ALA A 148 23.38 11.15 13.04
CA ALA A 148 23.12 11.33 14.46
C ALA A 148 21.64 11.61 14.79
N PHE A 149 20.95 12.31 13.89
CA PHE A 149 19.56 12.71 14.07
C PHE A 149 18.72 12.51 12.80
N PRO A 150 17.43 12.13 12.93
CA PRO A 150 16.50 12.13 11.82
C PRO A 150 16.07 13.58 11.49
N ILE A 151 15.76 13.82 10.22
CA ILE A 151 15.26 15.12 9.73
C ILE A 151 13.76 15.00 9.48
N GLU A 152 12.95 15.86 10.10
CA GLU A 152 11.50 15.86 9.89
C GLU A 152 11.14 16.46 8.53
N MET A 153 10.32 15.73 7.79
CA MET A 153 9.82 16.12 6.48
C MET A 153 8.38 16.60 6.58
N SER A 154 8.19 17.80 7.16
CA SER A 154 6.87 18.40 7.33
C SER A 154 6.21 18.73 5.98
N ASN A 155 4.92 18.40 5.82
CA ASN A 155 4.10 18.68 4.63
C ASN A 155 4.67 18.13 3.30
N VAL A 156 5.55 17.11 3.37
CA VAL A 156 6.05 16.41 2.18
C VAL A 156 5.11 15.29 1.79
N SER A 157 4.61 15.35 0.56
CA SER A 157 3.74 14.32 -0.02
C SER A 157 4.54 13.19 -0.65
N LEU A 158 5.59 13.53 -1.43
CA LEU A 158 6.44 12.58 -2.15
C LEU A 158 7.91 12.97 -2.08
N MET A 159 8.76 11.95 -2.11
CA MET A 159 10.22 12.05 -2.28
C MET A 159 10.65 11.00 -3.27
N ILE A 160 11.32 11.41 -4.34
CA ILE A 160 11.74 10.53 -5.42
C ILE A 160 13.17 10.90 -5.85
N PRO A 161 14.16 10.05 -5.60
CA PRO A 161 15.51 10.26 -6.09
C PRO A 161 15.58 10.25 -7.61
N SER A 162 16.51 11.00 -8.17
CA SER A 162 16.84 10.93 -9.59
C SER A 162 17.53 9.59 -9.95
N PRO A 163 17.61 9.23 -11.24
CA PRO A 163 18.27 8.01 -11.68
C PRO A 163 19.70 7.86 -11.22
N SER A 164 20.51 8.94 -11.24
CA SER A 164 21.89 8.93 -10.75
C SER A 164 22.00 8.95 -9.21
N GLY A 165 20.91 9.32 -8.52
CA GLY A 165 20.95 9.57 -7.08
C GLY A 165 21.54 10.92 -6.68
N SER A 166 21.98 11.73 -7.63
CA SER A 166 22.57 13.06 -7.36
C SER A 166 21.56 14.11 -6.92
N LYS A 167 20.25 13.90 -7.23
CA LYS A 167 19.16 14.82 -6.92
C LYS A 167 18.02 14.09 -6.24
N LEU A 168 17.27 14.84 -5.41
CA LEU A 168 16.05 14.37 -4.78
C LEU A 168 14.90 15.32 -5.14
N LEU A 169 13.87 14.79 -5.79
CA LEU A 169 12.61 15.50 -5.95
C LEU A 169 11.82 15.44 -4.64
N VAL A 170 11.40 16.59 -4.14
CA VAL A 170 10.47 16.72 -3.02
C VAL A 170 9.21 17.44 -3.50
N VAL A 171 8.05 16.81 -3.29
CA VAL A 171 6.75 17.38 -3.67
C VAL A 171 5.94 17.68 -2.42
N ARG A 172 5.42 18.91 -2.36
CA ARG A 172 4.47 19.34 -1.33
C ARG A 172 3.13 19.68 -1.98
N ASN A 173 2.12 18.89 -1.66
CA ASN A 173 0.77 19.14 -2.15
C ASN A 173 0.18 20.40 -1.49
N PRO A 174 -0.74 21.07 -2.18
CA PRO A 174 -1.37 22.28 -1.67
C PRO A 174 -2.16 22.00 -0.39
N GLU A 175 -2.04 22.92 0.56
CA GLU A 175 -2.98 23.09 1.65
C GLU A 175 -3.93 24.24 1.27
N ASN A 176 -5.23 23.98 1.21
CA ASN A 176 -6.23 24.90 0.66
C ASN A 176 -5.97 25.22 -0.84
N ASP A 177 -6.09 26.46 -1.26
CA ASP A 177 -5.89 26.92 -2.64
C ASP A 177 -4.43 27.29 -2.99
N SER A 178 -3.46 26.88 -2.16
CA SER A 178 -2.04 27.15 -2.43
C SER A 178 -1.53 26.32 -3.62
N PRO A 179 -0.48 26.77 -4.32
CA PRO A 179 0.11 26.00 -5.43
C PRO A 179 0.79 24.73 -4.95
N THR A 180 0.89 23.72 -5.82
CA THR A 180 1.74 22.56 -5.59
C THR A 180 3.20 22.99 -5.73
N LYS A 181 4.04 22.63 -4.76
CA LYS A 181 5.45 22.95 -4.75
C LYS A 181 6.28 21.73 -5.14
N PHE A 182 7.18 21.91 -6.12
CA PHE A 182 8.21 20.96 -6.51
C PHE A 182 9.57 21.54 -6.14
N GLU A 183 10.34 20.80 -5.37
CA GLU A 183 11.69 21.16 -4.96
C GLU A 183 12.68 20.14 -5.52
N ILE A 184 13.77 20.60 -6.13
CA ILE A 184 14.88 19.75 -6.55
C ILE A 184 16.03 20.01 -5.57
N TRP A 185 16.34 19.00 -4.79
CA TRP A 185 17.41 19.04 -3.81
C TRP A 185 18.67 18.39 -4.39
N GLY A 186 19.77 19.09 -4.36
CA GLY A 186 21.10 18.54 -4.56
C GLY A 186 21.67 18.03 -3.25
N GLN A 187 22.95 17.68 -3.26
CA GLN A 187 23.62 17.11 -2.08
C GLN A 187 23.76 18.09 -0.90
N SER A 188 23.84 19.39 -1.16
CA SER A 188 24.11 20.41 -0.16
C SER A 188 23.03 21.49 -0.01
N LEU A 189 22.15 21.63 -1.00
CA LEU A 189 21.15 22.71 -1.01
C LEU A 189 19.94 22.36 -1.88
N VAL A 190 18.88 23.16 -1.74
CA VAL A 190 17.75 23.15 -2.68
C VAL A 190 18.18 23.92 -3.93
N GLU A 191 18.37 23.21 -5.04
CA GLU A 191 18.84 23.78 -6.30
C GLU A 191 17.75 24.57 -7.01
N LYS A 192 16.51 24.06 -6.96
CA LYS A 192 15.37 24.68 -7.67
C LYS A 192 14.08 24.50 -6.88
N GLU A 193 13.20 25.47 -7.02
CA GLU A 193 11.84 25.44 -6.50
C GLU A 193 10.87 25.91 -7.58
N PHE A 194 9.80 25.14 -7.81
CA PHE A 194 8.75 25.47 -8.76
C PHE A 194 7.39 25.48 -8.08
N LEU A 195 6.61 26.52 -8.30
CA LEU A 195 5.24 26.65 -7.83
C LEU A 195 4.29 26.44 -8.99
N VAL A 196 3.53 25.34 -8.96
CA VAL A 196 2.55 25.03 -10.00
C VAL A 196 1.17 25.44 -9.51
N PRO A 197 0.54 26.45 -10.14
CA PRO A 197 -0.73 26.98 -9.70
C PRO A 197 -1.88 25.98 -9.92
N THR A 198 -2.93 26.10 -9.11
CA THR A 198 -4.12 25.22 -9.16
C THR A 198 -4.90 25.32 -10.46
N SER A 199 -4.66 26.38 -11.27
CA SER A 199 -5.17 26.52 -12.63
C SER A 199 -4.51 25.58 -13.65
N VAL A 200 -3.29 25.08 -13.37
CA VAL A 200 -2.59 24.09 -14.19
C VAL A 200 -3.01 22.68 -13.79
N HIS A 201 -2.94 22.37 -12.50
CA HIS A 201 -3.43 21.09 -11.96
C HIS A 201 -3.69 21.21 -10.45
N GLY A 202 -4.40 20.23 -9.88
CA GLY A 202 -4.60 20.12 -8.44
C GLY A 202 -3.48 19.36 -7.73
N SER A 203 -3.83 18.60 -6.69
CA SER A 203 -2.86 17.82 -5.92
C SER A 203 -2.22 16.71 -6.76
N VAL A 204 -0.94 16.48 -6.56
CA VAL A 204 -0.24 15.31 -7.11
C VAL A 204 -0.71 14.06 -6.36
N TYR A 205 -1.00 12.99 -7.09
CA TYR A 205 -1.35 11.70 -6.51
C TYR A 205 -0.12 11.04 -5.88
N SER A 206 -0.14 10.89 -4.57
CA SER A 206 1.00 10.42 -3.77
C SER A 206 0.86 9.00 -3.26
N ASP A 207 -0.25 8.33 -3.51
CA ASP A 207 -0.50 6.98 -3.07
C ASP A 207 -1.58 6.25 -3.91
N GLY A 208 -1.58 4.93 -3.79
CA GLY A 208 -2.60 4.07 -4.38
C GLY A 208 -2.43 3.83 -5.88
N TRP A 209 -3.58 3.69 -6.59
CA TRP A 209 -3.60 3.30 -7.99
C TRP A 209 -3.09 4.39 -8.94
N PHE A 210 -3.37 5.65 -8.61
CA PHE A 210 -3.03 6.78 -9.46
C PHE A 210 -1.66 7.38 -9.12
N GLU A 211 -0.98 6.91 -8.07
CA GLU A 211 0.41 7.28 -7.82
C GLU A 211 1.25 6.99 -9.06
N GLY A 212 2.00 7.98 -9.51
CA GLY A 212 2.91 7.81 -10.62
C GLY A 212 3.77 9.05 -10.76
N ILE A 213 5.08 8.88 -10.58
CA ILE A 213 6.06 9.93 -10.76
C ILE A 213 7.38 9.28 -11.18
N SER A 214 8.00 9.79 -12.24
CA SER A 214 9.18 9.19 -12.84
C SER A 214 10.06 10.25 -13.49
N TRP A 215 11.34 10.21 -13.17
CA TRP A 215 12.37 10.95 -13.90
C TRP A 215 12.67 10.29 -15.24
N ASN A 216 13.00 11.09 -16.25
CA ASN A 216 13.65 10.55 -17.45
C ASN A 216 15.13 10.25 -17.16
N ASN A 217 15.78 9.51 -18.06
CA ASN A 217 17.17 9.10 -17.86
C ASN A 217 18.16 10.28 -17.79
N ASP A 218 17.87 11.38 -18.51
CA ASP A 218 18.72 12.56 -18.56
C ASP A 218 18.50 13.50 -17.37
N GLU A 219 17.58 13.18 -16.47
CA GLU A 219 17.21 13.98 -15.29
C GLU A 219 16.77 15.42 -15.60
N THR A 220 16.26 15.62 -16.79
CA THR A 220 15.77 16.93 -17.28
C THR A 220 14.26 17.05 -17.24
N LEU A 221 13.55 15.93 -17.23
CA LEU A 221 12.09 15.87 -17.25
C LEU A 221 11.56 14.92 -16.16
N ILE A 222 10.44 15.29 -15.57
CA ILE A 222 9.73 14.45 -14.60
C ILE A 222 8.28 14.30 -15.10
N ALA A 223 7.85 13.07 -15.36
CA ALA A 223 6.46 12.74 -15.61
C ALA A 223 5.75 12.41 -14.29
N TYR A 224 4.54 12.91 -14.11
CA TYR A 224 3.76 12.68 -12.89
C TYR A 224 2.25 12.73 -13.12
N VAL A 225 1.51 12.19 -12.16
CA VAL A 225 0.05 12.20 -12.16
C VAL A 225 -0.47 13.19 -11.13
N ALA A 226 -1.33 14.10 -11.56
CA ALA A 226 -2.00 15.06 -10.69
C ALA A 226 -3.49 15.15 -11.03
N GLU A 227 -4.26 15.75 -10.14
CA GLU A 227 -5.67 16.05 -10.42
C GLU A 227 -5.78 17.06 -11.57
N GLU A 228 -6.73 16.87 -12.48
CA GLU A 228 -7.10 17.93 -13.45
C GLU A 228 -7.35 19.27 -12.73
N PRO A 229 -7.15 20.42 -13.41
CA PRO A 229 -7.45 21.72 -12.82
C PRO A 229 -8.92 21.78 -12.38
N ALA A 230 -9.21 22.62 -11.39
CA ALA A 230 -10.59 22.87 -10.99
C ALA A 230 -11.37 23.47 -12.18
N PRO A 231 -12.60 23.03 -12.41
CA PRO A 231 -13.44 23.68 -13.41
C PRO A 231 -13.64 25.15 -13.06
N SER A 232 -13.55 26.02 -14.07
CA SER A 232 -13.82 27.45 -13.88
C SER A 232 -15.24 27.66 -13.40
N LYS A 233 -15.39 28.44 -12.32
CA LYS A 233 -16.71 28.80 -11.81
C LYS A 233 -17.37 29.79 -12.78
N PRO A 234 -18.65 29.61 -13.08
CA PRO A 234 -19.37 30.59 -13.89
C PRO A 234 -19.56 31.91 -13.14
N THR A 235 -19.56 32.99 -13.87
CA THR A 235 -19.83 34.33 -13.36
C THR A 235 -21.28 34.72 -13.61
N PHE A 236 -21.94 35.27 -12.61
CA PHE A 236 -23.26 35.90 -12.76
C PHE A 236 -23.10 37.37 -13.14
N THR A 237 -23.85 37.79 -14.13
CA THR A 237 -23.96 39.19 -14.53
C THR A 237 -25.38 39.71 -14.25
N THR A 238 -25.61 40.99 -14.48
CA THR A 238 -26.95 41.65 -14.32
C THR A 238 -28.05 40.95 -15.13
N PHE A 239 -27.72 40.18 -16.15
CA PHE A 239 -28.66 39.44 -17.00
C PHE A 239 -28.70 37.93 -16.70
N GLY A 240 -28.21 37.52 -15.53
CA GLY A 240 -28.12 36.12 -15.16
C GLY A 240 -26.75 35.50 -15.48
N TYR A 241 -26.75 34.20 -15.66
CA TYR A 241 -25.56 33.43 -15.90
C TYR A 241 -24.96 33.70 -17.29
N LYS A 242 -23.83 34.35 -17.35
CA LYS A 242 -23.08 34.56 -18.59
C LYS A 242 -21.65 34.04 -18.50
N LYS A 243 -21.20 33.49 -19.61
CA LYS A 243 -19.81 33.18 -19.87
C LYS A 243 -19.08 34.42 -20.32
N GLU A 244 -18.20 35.01 -19.51
CA GLU A 244 -17.24 35.97 -20.01
C GLU A 244 -16.00 35.22 -20.51
N ASN A 245 -15.70 35.38 -21.81
CA ASN A 245 -14.47 34.90 -22.48
C ASN A 245 -14.15 33.39 -22.40
N SER A 246 -15.10 32.54 -22.08
CA SER A 246 -14.86 31.09 -22.07
C SER A 246 -15.42 30.47 -23.34
N THR A 247 -14.62 29.61 -23.97
CA THR A 247 -15.11 28.73 -25.03
C THR A 247 -16.16 27.78 -24.47
N GLU A 248 -17.17 27.37 -25.25
CA GLU A 248 -18.25 26.47 -24.79
C GLU A 248 -17.74 25.20 -24.09
N LYS A 249 -16.53 24.77 -24.41
CA LYS A 249 -15.86 23.61 -23.79
C LYS A 249 -15.52 23.80 -22.31
N GLU A 250 -15.22 25.02 -21.85
CA GLU A 250 -14.75 25.25 -20.48
C GLU A 250 -15.87 25.30 -19.45
N CYS A 251 -17.02 25.86 -19.81
CA CYS A 251 -18.17 25.91 -18.88
C CYS A 251 -18.95 24.60 -18.77
N GLY A 252 -18.85 23.71 -19.75
CA GLY A 252 -19.48 22.39 -19.68
C GLY A 252 -18.93 21.47 -18.58
N LYS A 253 -17.81 21.84 -17.95
CA LYS A 253 -17.18 21.07 -16.87
C LYS A 253 -17.66 21.48 -15.47
N TRP A 254 -18.25 22.66 -15.32
CA TRP A 254 -18.73 23.10 -14.02
C TRP A 254 -20.09 22.48 -13.71
N LYS A 255 -20.18 21.89 -12.54
CA LYS A 255 -21.42 21.35 -11.99
C LYS A 255 -22.03 22.35 -11.04
N GLY A 256 -23.33 22.60 -11.16
CA GLY A 256 -24.08 23.41 -10.22
C GLY A 256 -24.20 22.75 -8.84
N GLN A 257 -24.59 23.54 -7.83
CA GLN A 257 -24.88 22.99 -6.51
C GLN A 257 -26.09 22.05 -6.61
N GLY A 258 -25.92 20.79 -6.20
CA GLY A 258 -26.94 19.74 -6.27
C GLY A 258 -26.84 18.85 -7.51
N ASP A 259 -25.99 19.16 -8.49
CA ASP A 259 -25.69 18.26 -9.59
C ASP A 259 -24.94 17.04 -9.06
N TRP A 260 -25.44 15.86 -9.40
CA TRP A 260 -24.78 14.63 -9.02
C TRP A 260 -23.64 14.32 -9.97
N GLU A 261 -22.48 13.99 -9.41
CA GLU A 261 -21.35 13.42 -10.12
C GLU A 261 -20.86 12.19 -9.39
N GLU A 262 -20.60 11.09 -10.11
CA GLU A 262 -20.05 9.89 -9.49
C GLU A 262 -18.65 10.18 -8.97
N GLU A 263 -18.46 10.01 -7.66
CA GLU A 263 -17.17 10.13 -7.00
C GLU A 263 -16.42 8.81 -7.00
N TRP A 264 -15.11 8.87 -6.84
CA TRP A 264 -14.27 7.69 -6.64
C TRP A 264 -14.61 6.96 -5.33
N GLY A 265 -15.03 7.70 -4.31
CA GLY A 265 -15.29 7.21 -2.96
C GLY A 265 -14.01 6.78 -2.22
N GLU A 266 -14.15 6.45 -0.94
CA GLU A 266 -13.09 5.96 -0.05
C GLU A 266 -11.76 6.72 -0.17
N THR A 267 -10.68 6.07 -0.59
CA THR A 267 -9.33 6.66 -0.67
C THR A 267 -9.28 7.90 -1.57
N TYR A 268 -10.15 7.98 -2.56
CA TYR A 268 -10.17 9.07 -3.55
C TYR A 268 -11.40 9.96 -3.43
N ALA A 269 -12.10 9.92 -2.28
CA ALA A 269 -13.22 10.82 -2.01
C ALA A 269 -12.77 12.29 -2.16
N GLY A 270 -13.56 13.09 -2.88
CA GLY A 270 -13.25 14.48 -3.18
C GLY A 270 -12.10 14.74 -4.14
N LYS A 271 -11.48 13.68 -4.71
CA LYS A 271 -10.43 13.81 -5.71
C LYS A 271 -11.00 13.98 -7.12
N ARG A 272 -10.36 14.84 -7.93
CA ARG A 272 -10.68 15.03 -9.34
C ARG A 272 -10.05 13.95 -10.22
N GLN A 273 -10.36 13.99 -11.51
CA GLN A 273 -9.81 13.06 -12.50
C GLN A 273 -8.28 13.12 -12.51
N PRO A 274 -7.59 11.97 -12.42
CA PRO A 274 -6.14 11.92 -12.57
C PRO A 274 -5.75 12.16 -14.03
N ALA A 275 -4.76 13.03 -14.25
CA ALA A 275 -4.20 13.36 -15.54
C ALA A 275 -2.67 13.35 -15.49
N LEU A 276 -2.04 13.13 -16.64
CA LEU A 276 -0.59 13.09 -16.80
C LEU A 276 -0.04 14.47 -17.13
N PHE A 277 1.03 14.83 -16.44
CA PHE A 277 1.79 16.06 -16.63
C PHE A 277 3.28 15.77 -16.70
N ILE A 278 4.01 16.65 -17.37
CA ILE A 278 5.47 16.65 -17.39
C ILE A 278 5.96 18.03 -16.93
N ILE A 279 6.93 18.05 -16.03
CA ILE A 279 7.67 19.26 -15.65
C ILE A 279 9.08 19.19 -16.22
N ASN A 280 9.52 20.27 -16.85
CA ASN A 280 10.92 20.47 -17.24
C ASN A 280 11.70 20.99 -16.03
N VAL A 281 12.67 20.23 -15.58
CA VAL A 281 13.48 20.54 -14.39
C VAL A 281 14.36 21.78 -14.58
N ASN A 282 14.67 22.13 -15.83
CA ASN A 282 15.50 23.30 -16.12
C ASN A 282 14.71 24.61 -16.13
N SER A 283 13.55 24.62 -16.81
CA SER A 283 12.71 25.81 -16.96
C SER A 283 11.60 25.94 -15.91
N GLY A 284 11.18 24.82 -15.28
CA GLY A 284 9.99 24.76 -14.42
C GLY A 284 8.68 24.74 -15.21
N GLU A 285 8.75 24.69 -16.55
CA GLU A 285 7.55 24.63 -17.39
C GLU A 285 6.83 23.31 -17.21
N VAL A 286 5.51 23.38 -16.99
CA VAL A 286 4.63 22.21 -16.83
C VAL A 286 3.70 22.11 -18.04
N ARG A 287 3.68 20.95 -18.68
CA ARG A 287 2.76 20.63 -19.78
C ARG A 287 1.90 19.42 -19.47
N PRO A 288 0.58 19.47 -19.75
CA PRO A 288 -0.25 18.27 -19.76
C PRO A 288 0.16 17.35 -20.91
N VAL A 289 0.01 16.05 -20.70
CA VAL A 289 0.14 15.07 -21.78
C VAL A 289 -1.19 14.96 -22.50
N GLU A 290 -1.20 15.43 -23.74
CA GLU A 290 -2.40 15.50 -24.56
C GLU A 290 -2.79 14.14 -25.17
N GLY A 291 -4.00 14.06 -25.75
CA GLY A 291 -4.52 12.87 -26.46
C GLY A 291 -5.15 11.82 -25.55
N ILE A 292 -5.03 11.92 -24.23
CA ILE A 292 -5.65 10.97 -23.30
C ILE A 292 -7.12 11.38 -23.05
N GLY A 293 -8.04 10.48 -23.44
CA GLY A 293 -9.48 10.72 -23.26
C GLY A 293 -9.89 10.71 -21.77
N LYS A 294 -10.92 11.51 -21.43
CA LYS A 294 -11.45 11.61 -20.06
C LYS A 294 -12.12 10.34 -19.54
N SER A 295 -12.45 9.42 -20.44
CA SER A 295 -12.96 8.09 -20.08
C SER A 295 -11.89 7.17 -19.47
N LEU A 296 -10.64 7.65 -19.38
CA LEU A 296 -9.50 6.90 -18.89
C LEU A 296 -8.87 7.63 -17.71
N SER A 297 -8.84 6.99 -16.55
CA SER A 297 -8.05 7.44 -15.40
C SER A 297 -6.65 6.88 -15.48
N VAL A 298 -5.65 7.70 -15.21
CA VAL A 298 -4.23 7.37 -15.43
C VAL A 298 -3.45 7.24 -14.15
N GLY A 299 -2.40 6.43 -14.15
CA GLY A 299 -1.49 6.26 -13.03
C GLY A 299 -0.23 5.49 -13.39
N GLN A 300 0.68 5.32 -12.44
CA GLN A 300 1.85 4.44 -12.52
C GLN A 300 2.71 4.67 -13.77
N VAL A 301 2.97 5.93 -14.08
CA VAL A 301 3.74 6.33 -15.26
C VAL A 301 5.22 6.00 -15.13
N VAL A 302 5.81 5.51 -16.22
CA VAL A 302 7.26 5.30 -16.39
C VAL A 302 7.71 5.81 -17.75
N TRP A 303 8.96 6.25 -17.84
CA TRP A 303 9.58 6.60 -19.11
C TRP A 303 9.98 5.34 -19.87
N ALA A 304 9.62 5.28 -21.15
CA ALA A 304 10.13 4.25 -22.02
C ALA A 304 11.59 4.55 -22.40
N PRO A 305 12.45 3.53 -22.48
CA PRO A 305 13.81 3.70 -22.97
C PRO A 305 13.80 4.27 -24.38
N SER A 306 14.62 5.27 -24.62
CA SER A 306 14.78 5.89 -25.95
C SER A 306 16.27 6.03 -26.26
N THR A 307 16.60 5.88 -27.55
CA THR A 307 17.92 6.24 -28.07
C THR A 307 18.01 7.76 -28.18
N GLU A 308 19.18 8.29 -27.94
CA GLU A 308 19.43 9.74 -28.00
C GLU A 308 18.99 10.33 -29.36
N GLY A 309 18.23 11.43 -29.30
CA GLY A 309 17.67 12.09 -30.49
C GLY A 309 16.33 11.54 -31.02
N LEU A 310 15.84 10.41 -30.48
CA LEU A 310 14.53 9.88 -30.84
C LEU A 310 13.41 10.44 -29.94
N GLN A 311 12.18 10.30 -30.44
CA GLN A 311 10.98 10.67 -29.72
C GLN A 311 10.84 9.87 -28.42
N GLN A 312 10.65 10.57 -27.30
CA GLN A 312 10.40 9.95 -26.01
C GLN A 312 8.93 9.54 -25.84
N TYR A 313 8.72 8.40 -25.22
CA TYR A 313 7.40 7.88 -24.88
C TYR A 313 7.26 7.67 -23.38
N LEU A 314 6.02 7.78 -22.91
CA LEU A 314 5.61 7.39 -21.56
C LEU A 314 4.77 6.12 -21.65
N VAL A 315 5.00 5.20 -20.73
CA VAL A 315 4.12 4.06 -20.51
C VAL A 315 3.38 4.28 -19.19
N PHE A 316 2.07 4.11 -19.19
CA PHE A 316 1.23 4.34 -18.01
C PHE A 316 0.10 3.31 -17.93
N VAL A 317 -0.50 3.19 -16.76
CA VAL A 317 -1.68 2.37 -16.54
C VAL A 317 -2.93 3.22 -16.71
N GLY A 318 -3.89 2.71 -17.51
CA GLY A 318 -5.18 3.34 -17.70
C GLY A 318 -6.33 2.46 -17.19
N TRP A 319 -7.20 3.04 -16.37
CA TRP A 319 -8.46 2.43 -15.90
C TRP A 319 -9.64 3.10 -16.57
N PRO A 320 -10.54 2.35 -17.26
CA PRO A 320 -11.78 2.91 -17.76
C PRO A 320 -12.62 3.52 -16.63
N SER A 321 -13.03 4.77 -16.78
CA SER A 321 -13.79 5.55 -15.80
C SER A 321 -15.17 5.99 -16.28
N ASP A 322 -15.53 5.67 -17.52
CA ASP A 322 -16.81 5.96 -18.16
C ASP A 322 -17.95 5.09 -17.66
N THR A 323 -17.65 3.88 -17.21
CA THR A 323 -18.65 2.93 -16.72
C THR A 323 -18.83 2.98 -15.21
N ARG A 324 -17.77 3.19 -14.45
CA ARG A 324 -17.79 3.27 -12.99
C ARG A 324 -16.46 3.73 -12.40
N LYS A 325 -16.52 4.68 -11.47
CA LYS A 325 -15.40 5.06 -10.64
C LYS A 325 -15.30 4.15 -9.41
N LEU A 326 -14.12 3.59 -9.12
CA LEU A 326 -13.88 2.68 -7.98
C LEU A 326 -12.70 3.17 -7.16
N GLY A 327 -12.98 3.75 -5.99
CA GLY A 327 -12.00 4.34 -5.09
C GLY A 327 -11.32 3.39 -4.11
N ILE A 328 -11.76 2.12 -4.04
CA ILE A 328 -11.23 1.14 -3.09
C ILE A 328 -9.80 0.74 -3.46
N LYS A 329 -8.84 1.11 -2.62
CA LYS A 329 -7.41 0.91 -2.85
C LYS A 329 -6.97 -0.57 -2.90
N TYR A 330 -7.66 -1.43 -2.18
CA TYR A 330 -7.24 -2.83 -1.96
C TYR A 330 -7.90 -3.82 -2.91
N CYS A 331 -8.72 -3.36 -3.86
CA CYS A 331 -9.43 -4.23 -4.80
C CYS A 331 -8.70 -4.27 -6.14
N TYR A 332 -8.16 -5.42 -6.49
CA TYR A 332 -7.44 -5.68 -7.74
C TYR A 332 -8.35 -6.08 -8.90
N ASN A 333 -9.66 -6.22 -8.65
CA ASN A 333 -10.65 -6.62 -9.64
C ASN A 333 -11.10 -5.50 -10.59
N ARG A 334 -10.22 -4.56 -10.88
CA ARG A 334 -10.46 -3.44 -11.80
C ARG A 334 -9.83 -3.73 -13.14
N PRO A 335 -10.60 -3.69 -14.23
CA PRO A 335 -10.02 -3.72 -15.55
C PRO A 335 -9.06 -2.55 -15.75
N CYS A 336 -7.87 -2.84 -16.27
CA CYS A 336 -6.88 -1.82 -16.62
C CYS A 336 -5.94 -2.35 -17.70
N ALA A 337 -5.25 -1.44 -18.35
CA ALA A 337 -4.29 -1.81 -19.39
C ALA A 337 -3.10 -0.86 -19.39
N LEU A 338 -1.98 -1.30 -19.97
CA LEU A 338 -0.86 -0.44 -20.27
C LEU A 338 -1.11 0.31 -21.58
N TYR A 339 -0.78 1.57 -21.56
CA TYR A 339 -0.83 2.48 -22.69
C TYR A 339 0.52 3.17 -22.88
N ALA A 340 0.87 3.46 -24.11
CA ALA A 340 2.01 4.30 -24.43
C ALA A 340 1.53 5.58 -25.12
N VAL A 341 2.14 6.71 -24.79
CA VAL A 341 1.85 8.02 -25.36
C VAL A 341 3.15 8.79 -25.63
N ARG A 342 3.16 9.62 -26.64
CA ARG A 342 4.28 10.53 -26.92
C ARG A 342 4.42 11.55 -25.79
N ALA A 343 5.66 11.75 -25.32
CA ALA A 343 5.96 12.78 -24.33
C ALA A 343 6.05 14.16 -25.02
N PRO A 344 5.47 15.25 -24.45
CA PRO A 344 5.78 16.62 -24.85
C PRO A 344 7.25 16.96 -24.54
N PHE A 345 7.75 18.09 -25.02
CA PHE A 345 9.15 18.55 -24.95
C PHE A 345 10.13 17.79 -25.86
N SER A 346 9.67 17.25 -26.98
CA SER A 346 10.58 16.68 -27.97
C SER A 346 11.37 17.80 -28.68
N LYS A 347 12.63 17.48 -29.07
CA LYS A 347 13.48 18.43 -29.88
C LYS A 347 12.80 18.84 -31.17
N SER A 348 11.87 18.05 -31.71
CA SER A 348 11.06 18.40 -32.88
C SER A 348 10.03 19.50 -32.62
N ASP A 349 9.63 19.73 -31.38
CA ASP A 349 8.62 20.75 -31.04
C ASP A 349 9.20 22.16 -31.03
N ILE A 350 10.53 22.30 -31.04
CA ILE A 350 11.24 23.59 -31.04
C ILE A 350 11.27 24.24 -32.45
N HIS A 351 11.10 23.45 -33.50
CA HIS A 351 11.21 23.93 -34.89
C HIS A 351 9.88 24.09 -35.65
N GLN A 352 8.74 23.79 -34.98
CA GLN A 352 7.42 23.90 -35.62
C GLN A 352 6.53 24.94 -34.95
N SER A 353 6.87 26.20 -35.11
CA SER A 353 5.94 27.33 -34.88
C SER A 353 4.99 27.56 -36.08
N GLY A 354 4.74 26.55 -36.86
CA GLY A 354 3.84 26.59 -38.01
C GLY A 354 2.66 25.64 -37.78
N THR A 355 1.47 26.14 -37.99
CA THR A 355 0.16 25.49 -38.03
C THR A 355 0.18 24.12 -38.72
N HIS A 356 0.61 23.08 -38.04
CA HIS A 356 0.30 21.71 -38.43
C HIS A 356 -0.82 21.19 -37.57
N ALA A 357 -1.87 20.71 -38.22
CA ALA A 357 -2.98 20.01 -37.62
C ALA A 357 -2.41 19.02 -36.58
N ALA A 358 -2.89 19.13 -35.33
CA ALA A 358 -2.58 18.19 -34.27
C ALA A 358 -2.92 16.80 -34.83
N ASP A 359 -1.93 16.03 -35.23
CA ASP A 359 -2.08 14.61 -35.38
C ASP A 359 -2.58 14.14 -34.03
N ASN A 360 -3.84 13.72 -33.97
CA ASN A 360 -4.49 13.17 -32.77
C ASN A 360 -3.75 11.90 -32.36
N VAL A 361 -2.65 12.08 -31.63
CA VAL A 361 -1.84 10.96 -31.12
C VAL A 361 -2.59 10.39 -29.92
N SER A 362 -3.60 9.57 -30.23
CA SER A 362 -4.27 8.79 -29.18
C SER A 362 -3.28 7.80 -28.58
N PRO A 363 -3.35 7.54 -27.25
CA PRO A 363 -2.47 6.57 -26.61
C PRO A 363 -2.60 5.18 -27.23
N THR A 364 -1.49 4.55 -27.50
CA THR A 364 -1.43 3.18 -28.00
C THR A 364 -1.63 2.20 -26.85
N LYS A 365 -2.68 1.38 -26.91
CA LYS A 365 -2.91 0.32 -25.92
C LYS A 365 -1.96 -0.85 -26.19
N LEU A 366 -1.11 -1.18 -25.21
CA LEU A 366 -0.07 -2.22 -25.32
C LEU A 366 -0.56 -3.62 -24.93
N THR A 367 -1.54 -3.71 -24.03
CA THR A 367 -1.99 -4.99 -23.43
C THR A 367 -3.45 -5.27 -23.78
N GLN A 368 -3.75 -5.35 -25.09
CA GLN A 368 -5.13 -5.54 -25.58
C GLN A 368 -5.76 -6.86 -25.16
N SER A 369 -4.96 -7.93 -25.10
CA SER A 369 -5.41 -9.29 -24.79
C SER A 369 -5.59 -9.58 -23.31
N LEU A 370 -5.23 -8.64 -22.39
CA LEU A 370 -5.33 -8.83 -20.96
C LEU A 370 -6.41 -7.92 -20.36
N SER A 371 -7.16 -8.47 -19.40
CA SER A 371 -8.16 -7.72 -18.62
C SER A 371 -7.55 -6.84 -17.53
N SER A 372 -6.26 -7.04 -17.20
CA SER A 372 -5.55 -6.29 -16.17
C SER A 372 -4.05 -6.23 -16.49
N ALA A 373 -3.45 -5.04 -16.39
CA ALA A 373 -2.00 -4.84 -16.48
C ALA A 373 -1.61 -3.58 -15.69
N TYR A 374 -0.67 -3.70 -14.75
CA TYR A 374 -0.27 -2.63 -13.84
C TYR A 374 1.16 -2.83 -13.32
N PHE A 375 1.74 -1.81 -12.68
CA PHE A 375 3.14 -1.74 -12.23
C PHE A 375 4.17 -1.98 -13.35
N PRO A 376 4.15 -1.19 -14.44
CA PRO A 376 5.14 -1.31 -15.50
C PRO A 376 6.56 -1.04 -14.98
N ARG A 377 7.52 -1.85 -15.42
CA ARG A 377 8.96 -1.68 -15.15
C ARG A 377 9.77 -2.07 -16.37
N PHE A 378 10.71 -1.23 -16.75
CA PHE A 378 11.68 -1.60 -17.79
C PHE A 378 12.87 -2.33 -17.19
N SER A 379 13.44 -3.28 -17.94
CA SER A 379 14.73 -3.86 -17.62
C SER A 379 15.85 -2.80 -17.72
N PRO A 380 16.98 -2.96 -17.01
CA PRO A 380 18.07 -1.99 -17.02
C PRO A 380 18.62 -1.71 -18.43
N ASP A 381 18.63 -2.72 -19.30
CA ASP A 381 19.04 -2.60 -20.70
C ASP A 381 17.97 -2.02 -21.63
N GLY A 382 16.78 -1.73 -21.09
CA GLY A 382 15.66 -1.15 -21.82
C GLY A 382 14.96 -2.08 -22.82
N LYS A 383 15.32 -3.35 -22.88
CA LYS A 383 14.80 -4.30 -23.89
C LYS A 383 13.50 -4.97 -23.49
N LEU A 384 13.15 -4.98 -22.21
CA LEU A 384 11.98 -5.66 -21.70
C LEU A 384 11.09 -4.68 -20.92
N LEU A 385 9.80 -4.74 -21.17
CA LEU A 385 8.77 -4.11 -20.33
C LEU A 385 8.07 -5.19 -19.51
N LEU A 386 8.27 -5.18 -18.21
CA LEU A 386 7.64 -6.09 -17.24
C LEU A 386 6.43 -5.43 -16.59
N PHE A 387 5.42 -6.23 -16.28
CA PHE A 387 4.24 -5.75 -15.57
C PHE A 387 3.48 -6.90 -14.89
N LEU A 388 2.76 -6.57 -13.83
CA LEU A 388 1.87 -7.51 -13.17
C LEU A 388 0.47 -7.49 -13.79
N SER A 389 -0.25 -8.62 -13.64
CA SER A 389 -1.65 -8.73 -14.00
C SER A 389 -2.44 -9.40 -12.86
N ALA A 390 -3.60 -8.84 -12.53
CA ALA A 390 -4.59 -9.44 -11.64
C ALA A 390 -5.76 -10.03 -12.43
N ARG A 391 -5.51 -10.62 -13.59
CA ARG A 391 -6.53 -11.20 -14.46
C ARG A 391 -7.48 -12.13 -13.71
N SER A 392 -6.96 -12.98 -12.83
CA SER A 392 -7.79 -13.87 -12.02
C SER A 392 -8.75 -13.13 -11.08
N SER A 393 -8.39 -11.95 -10.57
CA SER A 393 -9.27 -11.08 -9.78
C SER A 393 -10.32 -10.41 -10.65
N VAL A 394 -9.94 -9.86 -11.80
CA VAL A 394 -10.84 -9.17 -12.73
C VAL A 394 -11.88 -10.15 -13.28
N ASP A 395 -11.45 -11.29 -13.80
CA ASP A 395 -12.32 -12.27 -14.44
C ASP A 395 -13.27 -12.95 -13.45
N SER A 396 -12.87 -13.11 -12.17
CA SER A 396 -13.69 -13.74 -11.12
C SER A 396 -14.43 -12.73 -10.24
N TRP A 397 -14.18 -11.42 -10.37
CA TRP A 397 -14.66 -10.37 -9.47
C TRP A 397 -14.22 -10.54 -8.02
N ALA A 398 -13.18 -11.34 -7.77
CA ALA A 398 -12.56 -11.42 -6.46
C ALA A 398 -11.79 -10.14 -6.15
N HIS A 399 -11.85 -9.65 -4.90
CA HIS A 399 -11.13 -8.43 -4.52
C HIS A 399 -9.62 -8.57 -4.68
N SER A 400 -9.09 -9.75 -4.42
CA SER A 400 -7.70 -10.10 -4.64
C SER A 400 -7.58 -11.59 -4.94
N ALA A 401 -6.63 -11.97 -5.76
CA ALA A 401 -6.28 -13.35 -6.10
C ALA A 401 -4.81 -13.41 -6.49
N THR A 402 -4.30 -14.60 -6.82
CA THR A 402 -2.93 -14.73 -7.34
C THR A 402 -2.76 -13.93 -8.63
N GLY A 403 -1.69 -13.15 -8.69
CA GLY A 403 -1.29 -12.39 -9.87
C GLY A 403 -0.44 -13.23 -10.83
N SER A 404 -0.10 -12.64 -11.94
CA SER A 404 0.87 -13.14 -12.91
C SER A 404 1.86 -12.04 -13.26
N LEU A 405 3.07 -12.41 -13.66
CA LEU A 405 4.08 -11.51 -14.20
C LEU A 405 4.21 -11.76 -15.70
N HIS A 406 4.18 -10.69 -16.46
CA HIS A 406 4.30 -10.72 -17.91
C HIS A 406 5.46 -9.86 -18.38
N ARG A 407 5.93 -10.11 -19.61
CA ARG A 407 6.87 -9.24 -20.30
C ARG A 407 6.43 -8.98 -21.74
N ILE A 408 6.86 -7.83 -22.24
CA ILE A 408 6.83 -7.45 -23.64
C ILE A 408 8.28 -7.16 -24.05
N ASP A 409 8.74 -7.72 -25.16
CA ASP A 409 10.01 -7.36 -25.75
C ASP A 409 9.89 -5.96 -26.37
N TRP A 410 10.67 -5.00 -25.84
CA TRP A 410 10.60 -3.61 -26.23
C TRP A 410 11.51 -3.30 -27.41
N SER A 411 10.97 -2.62 -28.41
CA SER A 411 11.71 -2.29 -29.62
C SER A 411 12.76 -1.19 -29.38
N PHE A 412 13.95 -1.36 -29.92
CA PHE A 412 15.04 -0.37 -29.87
C PHE A 412 14.66 0.99 -30.52
N ASN A 413 13.70 1.01 -31.44
CA ASN A 413 13.24 2.25 -32.06
C ASN A 413 12.40 3.13 -31.11
N GLY A 414 12.21 2.70 -29.87
CA GLY A 414 11.43 3.41 -28.87
C GLY A 414 9.93 3.51 -29.18
N LYS A 415 9.49 3.11 -30.38
CA LYS A 415 8.06 3.18 -30.75
C LYS A 415 7.28 2.04 -30.11
N PRO A 416 6.14 2.34 -29.45
CA PRO A 416 5.25 1.33 -28.94
C PRO A 416 4.63 0.51 -30.07
N THR A 417 4.65 -0.81 -29.94
CA THR A 417 4.04 -1.72 -30.91
C THR A 417 2.71 -2.22 -30.36
N PRO A 418 1.56 -1.89 -30.98
CA PRO A 418 0.24 -2.24 -30.45
C PRO A 418 0.02 -3.74 -30.27
N ASP A 419 0.60 -4.55 -31.15
CA ASP A 419 0.43 -6.00 -31.22
C ASP A 419 1.67 -6.75 -30.70
N ALA A 420 2.46 -6.12 -29.82
CA ALA A 420 3.62 -6.77 -29.23
C ALA A 420 3.20 -8.03 -28.48
N LYS A 421 3.95 -9.12 -28.71
CA LYS A 421 3.67 -10.40 -28.04
C LYS A 421 3.86 -10.28 -26.55
N ILE A 422 2.81 -10.62 -25.78
CA ILE A 422 2.87 -10.73 -24.33
C ILE A 422 3.32 -12.14 -23.98
N ILE A 423 4.37 -12.24 -23.16
CA ILE A 423 4.96 -13.50 -22.71
C ILE A 423 4.67 -13.63 -21.23
N ASP A 424 4.11 -14.78 -20.81
CA ASP A 424 3.90 -15.14 -19.42
C ASP A 424 5.24 -15.53 -18.79
N VAL A 425 5.74 -14.72 -17.86
CA VAL A 425 6.96 -15.03 -17.09
C VAL A 425 6.62 -15.90 -15.90
N VAL A 426 5.65 -15.47 -15.09
CA VAL A 426 5.13 -16.24 -13.98
C VAL A 426 3.61 -16.35 -14.15
N PRO A 427 3.12 -17.54 -14.50
CA PRO A 427 1.69 -17.74 -14.72
C PRO A 427 0.89 -17.73 -13.41
N VAL A 428 -0.42 -17.61 -13.54
CA VAL A 428 -1.37 -17.74 -12.41
C VAL A 428 -1.28 -19.14 -11.81
N VAL A 429 -1.08 -19.24 -10.51
CA VAL A 429 -1.12 -20.50 -9.76
C VAL A 429 -2.50 -20.64 -9.10
N MET A 430 -3.30 -21.59 -9.55
CA MET A 430 -4.68 -21.75 -9.07
C MET A 430 -4.79 -22.65 -7.83
N CYS A 431 -4.02 -23.71 -7.75
CA CYS A 431 -4.04 -24.69 -6.66
C CYS A 431 -2.62 -25.16 -6.39
N PRO A 432 -1.82 -24.38 -5.64
CA PRO A 432 -0.45 -24.77 -5.32
C PRO A 432 -0.46 -26.06 -4.48
N GLU A 433 0.54 -26.92 -4.64
CA GLU A 433 0.81 -28.02 -3.72
C GLU A 433 1.30 -27.48 -2.38
N ASP A 434 1.19 -28.29 -1.32
CA ASP A 434 1.63 -27.86 0.01
C ASP A 434 3.15 -27.69 0.03
N GLY A 435 3.59 -26.52 0.53
CA GLY A 435 4.99 -26.15 0.57
C GLY A 435 5.56 -25.57 -0.73
N CYS A 436 4.85 -25.72 -1.87
CA CYS A 436 5.27 -25.16 -3.15
C CYS A 436 4.91 -23.68 -3.30
N PHE A 437 5.44 -23.07 -4.34
CA PHE A 437 5.17 -21.67 -4.67
C PHE A 437 3.66 -21.39 -4.82
N PRO A 438 3.08 -20.50 -4.00
CA PRO A 438 1.63 -20.28 -3.96
C PRO A 438 1.11 -19.38 -5.08
N GLY A 439 1.98 -18.88 -5.95
CA GLY A 439 1.70 -17.83 -6.91
C GLY A 439 2.12 -16.44 -6.42
N LEU A 440 2.01 -15.45 -7.28
CA LEU A 440 2.37 -14.07 -6.96
C LEU A 440 1.24 -13.36 -6.20
N TYR A 441 1.57 -12.81 -5.04
CA TYR A 441 0.71 -11.95 -4.23
C TYR A 441 1.47 -10.67 -3.87
N CYS A 442 1.85 -9.90 -4.91
CA CYS A 442 2.64 -8.67 -4.78
C CYS A 442 1.72 -7.46 -4.74
N TYR A 443 1.76 -6.68 -3.67
CA TYR A 443 1.00 -5.43 -3.53
C TYR A 443 1.75 -4.20 -4.03
N SER A 444 3.02 -4.33 -4.31
CA SER A 444 3.90 -3.30 -4.88
C SER A 444 5.08 -3.96 -5.59
N VAL A 445 5.65 -3.23 -6.52
CA VAL A 445 6.91 -3.59 -7.19
C VAL A 445 7.90 -2.46 -6.92
N PRO A 446 9.11 -2.73 -6.41
CA PRO A 446 10.14 -1.71 -6.23
C PRO A 446 10.36 -0.90 -7.52
N SER A 447 10.74 0.35 -7.41
CA SER A 447 11.05 1.18 -8.58
C SER A 447 12.23 0.64 -9.38
N ARG A 448 13.21 0.08 -8.69
CA ARG A 448 14.39 -0.59 -9.25
C ARG A 448 14.49 -2.01 -8.65
N PRO A 449 13.80 -3.01 -9.22
CA PRO A 449 13.76 -4.35 -8.65
C PRO A 449 14.90 -5.27 -9.13
N TRP A 450 15.85 -4.77 -9.90
CA TRP A 450 16.83 -5.54 -10.63
C TRP A 450 18.15 -5.72 -9.89
N ILE A 451 18.74 -6.93 -9.97
CA ILE A 451 20.14 -7.14 -9.69
C ILE A 451 20.98 -6.92 -10.97
N SER A 452 22.30 -6.90 -10.85
CA SER A 452 23.23 -6.52 -11.93
C SER A 452 23.19 -7.43 -13.16
N ASP A 453 22.63 -8.65 -13.04
CA ASP A 453 22.45 -9.56 -14.17
C ASP A 453 21.42 -9.05 -15.20
N GLY A 454 20.67 -7.98 -14.87
CA GLY A 454 19.65 -7.35 -15.70
C GLY A 454 18.43 -8.24 -16.00
N SER A 455 18.42 -9.49 -15.51
CA SER A 455 17.38 -10.49 -15.79
C SER A 455 16.64 -11.00 -14.54
N THR A 456 17.14 -10.72 -13.35
CA THR A 456 16.54 -11.17 -12.10
C THR A 456 15.89 -10.00 -11.35
N MET A 457 14.59 -10.10 -11.09
CA MET A 457 13.81 -9.18 -10.26
C MET A 457 13.72 -9.69 -8.83
N ILE A 458 13.84 -8.77 -7.86
CA ILE A 458 13.62 -9.03 -6.44
C ILE A 458 12.28 -8.42 -6.03
N LEU A 459 11.39 -9.24 -5.49
CA LEU A 459 10.02 -8.88 -5.15
C LEU A 459 9.65 -9.35 -3.74
N SER A 460 8.70 -8.65 -3.14
CA SER A 460 8.01 -9.14 -1.93
C SER A 460 6.69 -9.77 -2.33
N SER A 461 6.42 -10.98 -1.85
CA SER A 461 5.19 -11.72 -2.11
C SER A 461 4.67 -12.37 -0.84
N ILE A 462 3.34 -12.58 -0.75
CA ILE A 462 2.76 -13.31 0.37
C ILE A 462 2.85 -14.80 0.12
N TRP A 463 3.32 -15.53 1.14
CA TRP A 463 3.40 -16.99 1.15
C TRP A 463 2.81 -17.53 2.47
N GLY A 464 1.57 -18.01 2.42
CA GLY A 464 0.79 -18.31 3.62
C GLY A 464 0.47 -17.06 4.43
N SER A 465 0.72 -17.11 5.73
CA SER A 465 0.54 -15.96 6.65
C SER A 465 1.78 -15.08 6.78
N ALA A 466 2.83 -15.29 5.99
CA ALA A 466 4.05 -14.48 6.00
C ALA A 466 4.28 -13.77 4.67
N GLN A 467 4.89 -12.61 4.72
CA GLN A 467 5.47 -11.96 3.55
C GLN A 467 6.90 -12.46 3.38
N VAL A 468 7.29 -12.81 2.17
CA VAL A 468 8.62 -13.35 1.84
C VAL A 468 9.27 -12.56 0.72
N ILE A 469 10.59 -12.65 0.61
CA ILE A 469 11.32 -12.11 -0.52
C ILE A 469 11.56 -13.24 -1.52
N ILE A 470 11.24 -12.97 -2.78
CA ILE A 470 11.46 -13.88 -3.89
C ILE A 470 12.35 -13.23 -4.96
N SER A 471 13.15 -14.05 -5.63
CA SER A 471 13.80 -13.69 -6.88
C SER A 471 13.04 -14.31 -8.05
N VAL A 472 12.90 -13.57 -9.13
CA VAL A 472 12.23 -14.01 -10.37
C VAL A 472 13.16 -13.74 -11.54
N ASN A 473 13.65 -14.78 -12.21
CA ASN A 473 14.36 -14.62 -13.46
C ASN A 473 13.33 -14.41 -14.59
N VAL A 474 13.33 -13.23 -15.21
CA VAL A 474 12.31 -12.83 -16.18
C VAL A 474 12.47 -13.47 -17.56
N ILE A 475 13.57 -14.16 -17.80
CA ILE A 475 13.82 -14.90 -19.04
C ILE A 475 13.32 -16.34 -18.91
N SER A 476 13.72 -17.04 -17.84
CA SER A 476 13.36 -18.44 -17.61
C SER A 476 12.03 -18.62 -16.89
N GLY A 477 11.54 -17.61 -16.17
CA GLY A 477 10.35 -17.69 -15.31
C GLY A 477 10.61 -18.38 -13.97
N ASN A 478 11.86 -18.74 -13.65
CA ASN A 478 12.20 -19.37 -12.38
C ASN A 478 11.94 -18.43 -11.21
N VAL A 479 11.22 -18.94 -10.19
CA VAL A 479 10.92 -18.24 -8.95
C VAL A 479 11.57 -18.96 -7.78
N SER A 480 12.36 -18.26 -6.99
CA SER A 480 13.01 -18.81 -5.79
C SER A 480 12.71 -17.93 -4.57
N ARG A 481 12.37 -18.54 -3.44
CA ARG A 481 12.31 -17.86 -2.15
C ARG A 481 13.73 -17.63 -1.65
N ILE A 482 14.07 -16.37 -1.37
CA ILE A 482 15.41 -15.96 -0.93
C ILE A 482 15.46 -15.47 0.52
N SER A 483 14.33 -15.11 1.13
CA SER A 483 14.24 -14.97 2.59
C SER A 483 14.34 -16.34 3.27
N LEU A 484 14.78 -16.37 4.54
CA LEU A 484 15.00 -17.61 5.27
C LEU A 484 13.78 -18.54 5.24
N GLY A 485 13.99 -19.79 4.77
CA GLY A 485 12.92 -20.75 4.49
C GLY A 485 12.12 -21.19 5.70
N ASP A 486 12.77 -21.41 6.83
CA ASP A 486 12.18 -21.92 8.08
C ASP A 486 11.61 -20.80 8.97
N SER A 487 11.70 -19.56 8.52
CA SER A 487 11.27 -18.41 9.30
C SER A 487 9.77 -18.15 9.15
N SER A 488 9.05 -18.07 10.26
CA SER A 488 7.66 -17.55 10.36
C SER A 488 7.59 -16.03 10.31
N PHE A 489 8.73 -15.36 10.20
CA PHE A 489 8.84 -13.90 10.12
C PHE A 489 8.38 -13.38 8.77
N SER A 490 7.85 -12.18 8.78
CA SER A 490 7.53 -11.45 7.54
C SER A 490 8.68 -10.56 7.11
N TRP A 491 9.03 -10.66 5.82
CA TRP A 491 10.13 -9.96 5.18
C TRP A 491 9.63 -9.06 4.06
N ASN A 492 10.14 -7.85 3.97
CA ASN A 492 9.79 -6.93 2.89
C ASN A 492 11.04 -6.26 2.34
N VAL A 493 11.18 -6.22 1.01
CA VAL A 493 12.24 -5.49 0.32
C VAL A 493 11.99 -3.99 0.47
N LEU A 494 13.01 -3.26 0.91
CA LEU A 494 12.99 -1.80 0.99
C LEU A 494 13.72 -1.18 -0.21
N ALA A 495 14.94 -1.65 -0.50
CA ALA A 495 15.78 -1.17 -1.59
C ALA A 495 16.79 -2.23 -2.01
N LEU A 496 17.40 -2.04 -3.17
CA LEU A 496 18.59 -2.77 -3.59
C LEU A 496 19.81 -1.86 -3.50
N ASP A 497 20.94 -2.43 -3.07
CA ASP A 497 22.26 -1.80 -3.02
C ASP A 497 23.21 -2.61 -3.92
N GLY A 498 23.24 -2.28 -5.22
CA GLY A 498 23.81 -3.14 -6.23
C GLY A 498 23.12 -4.50 -6.23
N ASP A 499 23.89 -5.58 -6.05
CA ASP A 499 23.38 -6.95 -5.95
C ASP A 499 22.95 -7.35 -4.53
N ASN A 500 22.99 -6.42 -3.57
CA ASN A 500 22.58 -6.68 -2.21
C ASN A 500 21.18 -6.13 -1.94
N ILE A 501 20.49 -6.70 -0.96
CA ILE A 501 19.12 -6.38 -0.64
C ILE A 501 19.05 -5.75 0.75
N ILE A 502 18.47 -4.55 0.84
CA ILE A 502 18.04 -3.98 2.12
C ILE A 502 16.59 -4.38 2.34
N ALA A 503 16.34 -5.10 3.41
CA ALA A 503 15.03 -5.59 3.76
C ALA A 503 14.65 -5.22 5.19
N VAL A 504 13.36 -5.23 5.49
CA VAL A 504 12.84 -5.21 6.85
C VAL A 504 12.24 -6.57 7.19
N CYS A 505 12.57 -7.06 8.38
CA CYS A 505 12.07 -8.31 8.94
C CYS A 505 11.38 -8.03 10.27
N SER A 506 10.23 -8.66 10.53
CA SER A 506 9.50 -8.52 11.79
C SER A 506 8.61 -9.72 12.06
N SER A 507 8.15 -9.84 13.31
CA SER A 507 7.13 -10.80 13.72
C SER A 507 6.08 -10.13 14.61
N PRO A 508 4.99 -10.81 15.02
CA PRO A 508 4.04 -10.24 15.97
C PRO A 508 4.65 -9.84 17.32
N VAL A 509 5.81 -10.40 17.67
CA VAL A 509 6.51 -10.19 18.95
C VAL A 509 7.91 -9.58 18.78
N ASP A 510 8.34 -9.34 17.56
CA ASP A 510 9.63 -8.71 17.23
C ASP A 510 9.42 -7.44 16.40
N VAL A 511 9.95 -6.32 16.90
CA VAL A 511 9.89 -5.03 16.20
C VAL A 511 10.59 -5.10 14.83
N PRO A 512 10.24 -4.21 13.88
CA PRO A 512 10.88 -4.19 12.57
C PRO A 512 12.40 -3.99 12.67
N ALA A 513 13.16 -4.93 12.15
CA ALA A 513 14.63 -4.90 12.07
C ALA A 513 15.10 -4.85 10.62
N ILE A 514 16.12 -4.06 10.36
CA ILE A 514 16.75 -3.97 9.03
C ILE A 514 17.70 -5.16 8.86
N LYS A 515 17.59 -5.79 7.70
CA LYS A 515 18.45 -6.90 7.28
C LYS A 515 19.17 -6.52 5.99
N TYR A 516 20.41 -6.96 5.86
CA TYR A 516 21.20 -6.83 4.64
C TYR A 516 21.48 -8.21 4.05
N GLY A 517 21.01 -8.44 2.83
CA GLY A 517 21.13 -9.70 2.12
C GLY A 517 22.21 -9.62 1.05
N SER A 518 23.16 -10.53 1.06
CA SER A 518 24.21 -10.64 0.05
C SER A 518 24.12 -11.97 -0.68
N PHE A 519 24.37 -11.94 -2.00
CA PHE A 519 24.39 -13.13 -2.82
C PHE A 519 25.79 -13.78 -2.79
N VAL A 520 25.86 -14.97 -2.22
CA VAL A 520 27.11 -15.69 -2.05
C VAL A 520 27.21 -16.81 -3.09
N ARG A 521 28.20 -16.72 -3.99
CA ARG A 521 28.58 -17.80 -4.90
C ARG A 521 29.65 -18.66 -4.23
N LYS A 522 29.29 -19.84 -3.77
CA LYS A 522 30.26 -20.81 -3.26
C LYS A 522 30.79 -21.65 -4.42
N ALA A 523 32.13 -21.88 -4.48
CA ALA A 523 32.79 -22.60 -5.57
C ALA A 523 32.31 -24.06 -5.75
N SER A 524 31.64 -24.65 -4.78
CA SER A 524 31.21 -26.06 -4.76
C SER A 524 29.77 -26.29 -4.32
N ALA A 525 28.94 -25.23 -4.15
CA ALA A 525 27.57 -25.33 -3.67
C ALA A 525 26.62 -24.45 -4.47
N GLU A 526 25.32 -24.74 -4.40
CA GLU A 526 24.28 -23.88 -4.94
C GLU A 526 24.44 -22.45 -4.39
N ALA A 527 24.29 -21.48 -5.28
CA ALA A 527 24.30 -20.06 -4.93
C ALA A 527 23.21 -19.77 -3.88
N SER A 528 23.57 -19.13 -2.79
CA SER A 528 22.67 -18.87 -1.66
C SER A 528 22.73 -17.42 -1.20
N TRP A 529 21.66 -16.95 -0.57
CA TRP A 529 21.62 -15.64 0.05
C TRP A 529 22.06 -15.75 1.52
N SER A 530 22.98 -14.88 1.92
CA SER A 530 23.38 -14.66 3.32
C SER A 530 22.69 -13.40 3.84
N TRP A 531 22.19 -13.44 5.07
CA TRP A 531 21.47 -12.32 5.69
C TRP A 531 22.17 -11.88 6.97
N LEU A 532 22.51 -10.60 7.06
CA LEU A 532 23.12 -9.96 8.20
C LEU A 532 22.10 -9.06 8.92
N ASP A 533 22.20 -9.02 10.25
CA ASP A 533 21.47 -8.07 11.08
C ASP A 533 22.13 -6.70 11.04
N VAL A 534 21.37 -5.66 10.68
CA VAL A 534 21.87 -4.30 10.67
C VAL A 534 21.52 -3.65 12.01
N SER A 535 22.55 -3.26 12.76
CA SER A 535 22.33 -2.43 13.97
C SER A 535 21.78 -1.07 13.56
N SER A 536 20.53 -0.80 13.93
CA SER A 536 19.83 0.41 13.50
C SER A 536 19.18 1.13 14.67
N PRO A 537 19.29 2.49 14.75
CA PRO A 537 18.53 3.26 15.73
C PRO A 537 17.03 3.19 15.52
N ILE A 538 16.56 2.86 14.29
CA ILE A 538 15.14 2.73 13.95
C ILE A 538 14.51 1.53 14.65
N SER A 539 15.27 0.46 14.87
CA SER A 539 14.78 -0.78 15.50
C SER A 539 14.82 -0.73 17.04
N ARG A 540 15.24 0.38 17.62
CA ARG A 540 15.31 0.53 19.07
C ARG A 540 13.93 0.86 19.64
N CYS A 541 13.59 0.21 20.74
CA CYS A 541 12.42 0.52 21.55
C CYS A 541 12.82 0.56 23.04
N SER A 542 11.92 1.01 23.91
CA SER A 542 12.20 1.09 25.34
C SER A 542 12.45 -0.31 25.93
N GLU A 543 13.26 -0.40 27.00
CA GLU A 543 13.53 -1.67 27.71
C GLU A 543 12.23 -2.32 28.20
N LYS A 544 11.26 -1.50 28.61
CA LYS A 544 9.93 -1.97 29.04
C LYS A 544 9.21 -2.69 27.89
N VAL A 545 9.18 -2.11 26.70
CA VAL A 545 8.57 -2.73 25.51
C VAL A 545 9.31 -3.99 25.11
N THR A 546 10.65 -3.95 25.09
CA THR A 546 11.49 -5.12 24.80
C THR A 546 11.21 -6.27 25.77
N SER A 547 11.14 -6.00 27.06
CA SER A 547 10.82 -6.99 28.10
C SER A 547 9.43 -7.60 27.90
N LEU A 548 8.42 -6.77 27.64
CA LEU A 548 7.05 -7.23 27.41
C LEU A 548 6.94 -8.11 26.15
N LEU A 549 7.55 -7.71 25.04
CA LEU A 549 7.56 -8.48 23.80
C LEU A 549 8.31 -9.79 23.95
N SER A 550 9.46 -9.78 24.65
CA SER A 550 10.26 -10.98 24.89
C SER A 550 9.56 -12.01 25.79
N SER A 551 8.56 -11.59 26.57
CA SER A 551 7.70 -12.49 27.36
C SER A 551 6.62 -13.19 26.51
N ARG A 552 6.44 -12.79 25.27
CA ARG A 552 5.44 -13.31 24.33
C ARG A 552 6.08 -14.24 23.30
N GLN A 553 5.26 -15.12 22.75
CA GLN A 553 5.60 -16.02 21.64
C GLN A 553 4.49 -16.04 20.61
N PHE A 554 4.79 -16.47 19.41
CA PHE A 554 3.78 -16.67 18.36
C PHE A 554 4.01 -17.97 17.60
N SER A 555 2.95 -18.47 17.01
CA SER A 555 2.99 -19.61 16.10
C SER A 555 2.00 -19.41 14.95
N ILE A 556 2.29 -19.98 13.78
CA ILE A 556 1.36 -20.09 12.67
C ILE A 556 0.76 -21.49 12.72
N MET A 557 -0.52 -21.57 13.06
CA MET A 557 -1.24 -22.83 13.17
C MET A 557 -1.89 -23.18 11.84
N ARG A 558 -1.74 -24.42 11.38
CA ARG A 558 -2.46 -24.96 10.23
C ARG A 558 -3.67 -25.73 10.75
N ILE A 559 -4.86 -25.28 10.36
CA ILE A 559 -6.14 -25.79 10.84
C ILE A 559 -6.76 -26.63 9.72
N PRO A 560 -6.85 -27.98 9.90
CA PRO A 560 -7.40 -28.87 8.89
C PRO A 560 -8.91 -28.67 8.73
N VAL A 561 -9.40 -28.86 7.52
CA VAL A 561 -10.82 -28.85 7.22
C VAL A 561 -11.39 -30.23 7.45
N ARG A 562 -12.30 -30.38 8.42
CA ARG A 562 -12.88 -31.68 8.80
C ARG A 562 -14.05 -32.12 7.91
N ASP A 563 -14.92 -31.18 7.53
CA ASP A 563 -16.11 -31.47 6.72
C ASP A 563 -15.89 -31.04 5.26
N ILE A 564 -15.38 -31.93 4.45
CA ILE A 564 -15.27 -31.72 3.01
C ILE A 564 -16.56 -32.23 2.37
N SER A 565 -17.51 -31.32 2.09
CA SER A 565 -18.66 -31.71 1.27
C SER A 565 -18.24 -31.91 -0.19
N GLU A 566 -18.80 -32.89 -0.88
CA GLU A 566 -18.50 -33.21 -2.30
C GLU A 566 -18.70 -32.02 -3.26
N ASN A 567 -19.45 -31.01 -2.83
CA ASN A 567 -19.72 -29.77 -3.58
C ASN A 567 -18.71 -28.64 -3.37
N LEU A 568 -17.61 -28.87 -2.64
CA LEU A 568 -16.58 -27.87 -2.44
C LEU A 568 -15.68 -27.78 -3.67
N THR A 569 -15.31 -26.56 -4.03
CA THR A 569 -14.36 -26.31 -5.11
C THR A 569 -12.98 -26.88 -4.78
N LYS A 570 -12.28 -27.31 -5.83
CA LYS A 570 -10.89 -27.78 -5.74
C LYS A 570 -10.05 -26.77 -4.94
N GLY A 571 -9.36 -27.22 -3.90
CA GLY A 571 -8.62 -26.38 -2.97
C GLY A 571 -9.35 -25.94 -1.71
N ALA A 572 -10.68 -26.09 -1.63
CA ALA A 572 -11.45 -25.76 -0.42
C ALA A 572 -11.23 -26.76 0.75
N GLY A 573 -10.67 -27.93 0.45
CA GLY A 573 -10.25 -28.92 1.46
C GLY A 573 -8.86 -28.67 2.05
N LYS A 574 -8.12 -27.64 1.58
CA LYS A 574 -6.80 -27.31 2.12
C LYS A 574 -6.91 -26.67 3.50
N PRO A 575 -5.95 -26.89 4.39
CA PRO A 575 -5.88 -26.22 5.68
C PRO A 575 -5.87 -24.69 5.51
N TYR A 576 -6.46 -23.99 6.45
CA TYR A 576 -6.31 -22.54 6.60
C TYR A 576 -5.36 -22.23 7.75
N GLU A 577 -4.84 -21.02 7.79
CA GLU A 577 -3.84 -20.63 8.78
C GLU A 577 -4.44 -19.65 9.80
N ALA A 578 -3.93 -19.71 11.02
CA ALA A 578 -4.15 -18.69 12.03
C ALA A 578 -2.83 -18.38 12.73
N ILE A 579 -2.61 -17.10 13.06
CA ILE A 579 -1.46 -16.67 13.84
C ILE A 579 -1.93 -16.59 15.29
N PHE A 580 -1.27 -17.33 16.17
CA PHE A 580 -1.55 -17.35 17.60
C PHE A 580 -0.41 -16.68 18.35
N VAL A 581 -0.73 -15.67 19.16
CA VAL A 581 0.21 -14.95 20.03
C VAL A 581 -0.20 -15.22 21.48
N SER A 582 0.73 -15.65 22.32
CA SER A 582 0.48 -15.98 23.72
C SER A 582 1.67 -15.65 24.62
N SER A 583 1.49 -15.75 25.93
CA SER A 583 2.58 -15.69 26.91
C SER A 583 3.50 -16.91 26.79
N LYS A 584 4.82 -16.73 26.99
CA LYS A 584 5.79 -17.83 27.12
C LYS A 584 5.61 -18.62 28.44
N SER A 585 5.31 -17.92 29.51
CA SER A 585 5.05 -18.54 30.80
C SER A 585 3.55 -18.77 30.98
N GLN A 586 3.08 -19.97 30.68
CA GLN A 586 1.75 -20.41 31.12
C GLN A 586 1.84 -20.97 32.52
N SER A 587 1.34 -20.22 33.52
CA SER A 587 0.98 -20.81 34.80
C SER A 587 -0.15 -21.82 34.57
N ARG A 588 0.01 -23.05 35.04
CA ARG A 588 -0.96 -24.16 34.80
C ARG A 588 -2.42 -23.85 35.16
N ASN A 589 -2.68 -22.76 35.89
CA ASN A 589 -3.99 -22.44 36.43
C ASN A 589 -4.61 -21.12 35.94
N VAL A 590 -3.91 -20.33 35.09
CA VAL A 590 -4.43 -19.04 34.61
C VAL A 590 -4.24 -18.97 33.11
N CYS A 591 -5.35 -18.97 32.37
CA CYS A 591 -5.34 -18.75 30.93
C CYS A 591 -5.50 -17.24 30.63
N ASP A 592 -4.63 -16.70 29.81
CA ASP A 592 -4.80 -15.33 29.31
C ASP A 592 -6.16 -15.19 28.58
N PRO A 593 -6.91 -14.10 28.76
CA PRO A 593 -8.10 -13.84 27.98
C PRO A 593 -7.77 -13.81 26.48
N LEU A 594 -8.65 -14.41 25.65
CA LEU A 594 -8.43 -14.55 24.23
C LEU A 594 -9.16 -13.46 23.43
N ILE A 595 -8.43 -12.75 22.58
CA ILE A 595 -9.00 -11.88 21.54
C ILE A 595 -8.89 -12.57 20.19
N VAL A 596 -10.04 -12.76 19.52
CA VAL A 596 -10.08 -13.27 18.14
C VAL A 596 -10.11 -12.09 17.18
N VAL A 597 -9.10 -12.01 16.31
CA VAL A 597 -8.95 -10.94 15.33
C VAL A 597 -9.36 -11.46 13.95
N LEU A 598 -10.39 -10.88 13.39
CA LEU A 598 -10.89 -11.18 12.05
C LEU A 598 -10.53 -10.04 11.10
N HIS A 599 -9.85 -10.35 10.00
CA HIS A 599 -9.56 -9.34 8.98
C HIS A 599 -10.77 -9.04 8.09
N GLY A 600 -10.88 -7.80 7.62
CA GLY A 600 -11.86 -7.41 6.61
C GLY A 600 -11.47 -7.90 5.21
N GLY A 601 -12.46 -7.92 4.30
CA GLY A 601 -12.27 -8.30 2.90
C GLY A 601 -12.03 -9.81 2.70
N PRO A 602 -12.81 -10.47 1.86
CA PRO A 602 -12.79 -11.94 1.76
C PRO A 602 -11.51 -12.52 1.14
N HIS A 603 -10.61 -11.69 0.63
CA HIS A 603 -9.44 -12.12 -0.15
C HIS A 603 -8.12 -11.51 0.35
N SER A 604 -8.12 -10.91 1.54
CA SER A 604 -6.90 -10.45 2.23
C SER A 604 -6.33 -11.53 3.15
N VAL A 605 -5.12 -11.30 3.62
CA VAL A 605 -4.41 -12.15 4.59
C VAL A 605 -3.81 -11.25 5.65
N SER A 606 -3.97 -11.62 6.91
CA SER A 606 -3.22 -11.06 8.01
C SER A 606 -1.82 -11.67 8.04
N LEU A 607 -0.80 -10.81 8.06
CA LEU A 607 0.60 -11.25 8.02
C LEU A 607 1.15 -11.43 9.43
N SER A 608 2.14 -12.32 9.56
CA SER A 608 2.97 -12.47 10.74
C SER A 608 4.01 -11.35 10.89
N SER A 609 3.64 -10.12 10.58
CA SER A 609 4.46 -8.92 10.73
C SER A 609 4.11 -8.19 12.02
N PHE A 610 5.01 -7.33 12.48
CA PHE A 610 4.77 -6.49 13.64
C PHE A 610 3.58 -5.55 13.41
N SER A 611 2.70 -5.51 14.38
CA SER A 611 1.58 -4.57 14.44
C SER A 611 1.56 -3.92 15.82
N THR A 612 1.80 -2.62 15.88
CA THR A 612 1.85 -1.84 17.12
C THR A 612 0.61 -2.07 18.00
N SER A 613 -0.58 -2.07 17.40
CA SER A 613 -1.84 -2.26 18.13
C SER A 613 -2.01 -3.68 18.67
N LEU A 614 -1.64 -4.71 17.90
CA LEU A 614 -1.73 -6.10 18.33
C LEU A 614 -0.66 -6.43 19.38
N ALA A 615 0.55 -5.91 19.20
CA ALA A 615 1.64 -6.03 20.15
C ALA A 615 1.27 -5.38 21.51
N PHE A 616 0.68 -4.18 21.48
CA PHE A 616 0.14 -3.51 22.66
C PHE A 616 -0.91 -4.37 23.37
N LEU A 617 -1.92 -4.87 22.64
CA LEU A 617 -2.96 -5.72 23.22
C LEU A 617 -2.39 -7.00 23.85
N SER A 618 -1.45 -7.66 23.18
CA SER A 618 -0.80 -8.84 23.76
C SER A 618 -0.01 -8.51 25.03
N SER A 619 0.61 -7.32 25.09
CA SER A 619 1.38 -6.85 26.24
C SER A 619 0.51 -6.48 27.43
N LEU A 620 -0.78 -6.23 27.24
CA LEU A 620 -1.78 -6.07 28.30
C LEU A 620 -2.24 -7.41 28.91
N GLY A 621 -1.71 -8.55 28.47
CA GLY A 621 -2.04 -9.87 29.01
C GLY A 621 -3.05 -10.65 28.18
N TYR A 622 -3.41 -10.20 26.96
CA TYR A 622 -4.29 -10.94 26.09
C TYR A 622 -3.52 -11.93 25.20
N SER A 623 -4.05 -13.12 25.02
CA SER A 623 -3.70 -13.98 23.91
C SER A 623 -4.46 -13.54 22.66
N LEU A 624 -3.81 -13.58 21.49
CA LEU A 624 -4.41 -13.14 20.22
C LEU A 624 -4.51 -14.31 19.26
N LEU A 625 -5.66 -14.48 18.63
CA LEU A 625 -5.87 -15.44 17.56
C LEU A 625 -6.29 -14.69 16.29
N ILE A 626 -5.36 -14.55 15.35
CA ILE A 626 -5.54 -13.82 14.11
C ILE A 626 -5.85 -14.83 13.01
N VAL A 627 -7.07 -14.83 12.50
CA VAL A 627 -7.58 -15.89 11.62
C VAL A 627 -7.45 -15.50 10.16
N ASN A 628 -6.74 -16.31 9.39
CA ASN A 628 -6.70 -16.26 7.94
C ASN A 628 -7.68 -17.27 7.35
N TYR A 629 -8.95 -16.88 7.26
CA TYR A 629 -9.97 -17.76 6.71
C TYR A 629 -9.82 -17.97 5.19
N ARG A 630 -10.45 -19.02 4.67
CA ARG A 630 -10.26 -19.53 3.30
C ARG A 630 -10.40 -18.46 2.22
N LYS A 631 -9.39 -18.35 1.37
CA LYS A 631 -9.50 -17.63 0.11
C LYS A 631 -10.37 -18.43 -0.86
N GLN A 632 -11.57 -17.95 -1.19
CA GLN A 632 -12.33 -18.52 -2.29
C GLN A 632 -11.74 -18.05 -3.63
N VAL A 633 -10.75 -18.76 -4.14
CA VAL A 633 -10.34 -18.64 -5.54
C VAL A 633 -11.30 -19.51 -6.37
N GLN A 634 -12.29 -18.91 -7.00
CA GLN A 634 -13.11 -19.60 -8.00
C GLN A 634 -12.96 -18.92 -9.35
N PRO A 635 -12.44 -19.58 -10.37
CA PRO A 635 -12.83 -19.31 -11.73
C PRO A 635 -14.11 -20.11 -12.02
N LYS A 636 -15.24 -19.45 -12.12
CA LYS A 636 -16.40 -20.02 -12.79
C LYS A 636 -16.43 -19.51 -14.22
N SER A 637 -15.89 -20.28 -15.12
CA SER A 637 -16.36 -20.32 -16.50
C SER A 637 -17.79 -20.84 -16.47
N ASN A 638 -18.82 -20.02 -16.57
CA ASN A 638 -20.24 -20.24 -16.77
C ASN A 638 -21.17 -19.60 -15.74
N LEU A 639 -21.13 -18.28 -15.58
CA LEU A 639 -22.17 -17.56 -14.84
C LEU A 639 -22.47 -16.18 -15.46
N ALA A 640 -22.74 -16.18 -16.78
CA ALA A 640 -23.17 -14.96 -17.48
C ALA A 640 -24.69 -14.70 -17.43
N ARG A 641 -25.51 -15.51 -16.72
CA ARG A 641 -26.98 -15.41 -16.80
C ARG A 641 -27.76 -15.60 -15.51
N SER A 642 -27.43 -14.96 -14.41
CA SER A 642 -28.39 -14.87 -13.28
C SER A 642 -28.05 -13.73 -12.31
N ARG A 643 -28.26 -12.49 -12.78
CA ARG A 643 -27.73 -11.27 -12.10
C ARG A 643 -28.57 -10.70 -10.94
N CYS A 644 -29.76 -11.20 -10.59
CA CYS A 644 -30.59 -10.49 -9.61
C CYS A 644 -30.95 -11.22 -8.29
N ASN A 645 -30.91 -12.55 -8.22
CA ASN A 645 -31.39 -13.28 -7.04
C ASN A 645 -30.30 -13.87 -6.12
N HIS A 646 -29.01 -13.65 -6.42
CA HIS A 646 -27.90 -14.31 -5.72
C HIS A 646 -27.30 -13.54 -4.53
N LYS A 647 -27.53 -12.23 -4.40
CA LYS A 647 -26.91 -11.44 -3.30
C LYS A 647 -27.34 -11.88 -1.89
N LYS A 648 -28.62 -12.23 -1.70
CA LYS A 648 -29.12 -12.69 -0.38
C LYS A 648 -28.64 -14.10 0.00
N LYS A 649 -28.55 -15.02 -0.98
CA LYS A 649 -28.08 -16.40 -0.72
C LYS A 649 -26.56 -16.48 -0.48
N LYS A 650 -25.74 -15.63 -1.15
CA LYS A 650 -24.29 -15.58 -0.95
C LYS A 650 -23.90 -15.06 0.44
N LYS A 651 -24.60 -14.04 0.97
CA LYS A 651 -24.34 -13.50 2.31
C LYS A 651 -24.58 -14.55 3.39
N LYS A 652 -25.72 -15.27 3.35
CA LYS A 652 -26.00 -16.36 4.29
C LYS A 652 -25.02 -17.54 4.19
N LYS A 653 -24.54 -17.88 2.98
CA LYS A 653 -23.58 -18.97 2.80
C LYS A 653 -22.18 -18.59 3.29
N LYS A 654 -21.79 -17.32 3.16
CA LYS A 654 -20.54 -16.78 3.67
C LYS A 654 -20.50 -16.74 5.19
N GLU A 655 -21.53 -16.20 5.83
CA GLU A 655 -21.70 -16.19 7.30
C GLU A 655 -21.69 -17.62 7.88
N LYS A 656 -22.23 -18.61 7.16
CA LYS A 656 -22.22 -20.02 7.59
C LYS A 656 -20.85 -20.70 7.46
N ILE A 657 -20.01 -20.30 6.51
CA ILE A 657 -18.64 -20.81 6.36
C ILE A 657 -17.72 -20.18 7.42
N GLU A 658 -17.79 -18.87 7.61
CA GLU A 658 -17.03 -18.14 8.64
C GLU A 658 -17.37 -18.65 10.06
N GLY A 659 -18.65 -18.92 10.35
CA GLY A 659 -19.08 -19.48 11.62
C GLY A 659 -18.66 -20.94 11.87
N ARG A 660 -18.48 -21.75 10.81
CA ARG A 660 -17.96 -23.13 10.94
C ARG A 660 -16.46 -23.13 11.19
N ASP A 661 -15.71 -22.32 10.46
CA ASP A 661 -14.27 -22.19 10.64
C ASP A 661 -13.90 -21.72 12.06
N LEU A 662 -14.66 -20.77 12.62
CA LEU A 662 -14.53 -20.34 14.00
C LEU A 662 -14.84 -21.46 15.03
N ARG A 663 -15.87 -22.25 14.78
CA ARG A 663 -16.26 -23.37 15.67
C ARG A 663 -15.20 -24.48 15.70
N GLU A 664 -14.61 -24.80 14.57
CA GLU A 664 -13.53 -25.80 14.49
C GLU A 664 -12.26 -25.33 15.23
N MET A 665 -11.95 -24.04 15.13
CA MET A 665 -10.86 -23.42 15.87
C MET A 665 -11.08 -23.46 17.39
N PHE A 666 -12.29 -23.12 17.84
CA PHE A 666 -12.63 -23.19 19.26
C PHE A 666 -12.46 -24.60 19.81
N LEU A 667 -12.84 -25.61 19.07
CA LEU A 667 -12.70 -27.02 19.46
C LEU A 667 -11.23 -27.49 19.51
N LEU A 668 -10.34 -26.89 18.72
CA LEU A 668 -8.89 -27.14 18.75
C LEU A 668 -8.18 -26.44 19.92
N LEU A 669 -8.67 -25.27 20.30
CA LEU A 669 -8.12 -24.51 21.44
C LEU A 669 -8.57 -25.05 22.81
N LEU A 670 -9.72 -25.76 22.86
CA LEU A 670 -10.23 -26.40 24.08
C LEU A 670 -9.61 -27.79 24.33
N ARG A 671 -8.83 -28.32 23.41
CA ARG A 671 -8.00 -29.53 23.57
C ARG A 671 -6.55 -29.16 23.83
#